data_cd88f24b543f30175652d3b6bde4f13c
#
_entry.id   cd88f24b543f30175652d3b6bde4f13c
#
_cell.length_a   1.000
_cell.length_b   1.000
_cell.length_c   1.000
_cell.angle_alpha   90.00
_cell.angle_beta   90.00
_cell.angle_gamma   90.00
#
_symmetry.space_group_name_H-M   'P 1'
#
loop_
_entity.id
_entity.type
_entity.pdbx_description
1 polymer ?
#
loop_
_entity_poly.entity_id
_entity_poly.type
_entity_poly.pdbx_seq_one_letter_code
_entity_poly.pdbx_strand_id
1 'polypeptide(L)'
;SNSNSSTPVLDNFSRDLIKLAEQGKLDPVVGREQEITRIAQILSRRKKNNPIIIGEPGCGKTAIVEGLAIKIYNGECPRNLMDKRIVSLDMTSIVAGTKYRGQFEERMKVIIEELQSTPNTIVFIDEIHTIVGAGNSSGSLDASNIFKPALARGEIQCIGATTLDEYRKNFEKDGALERRFQKVVVDAATKEETLEILNNAKDKYEAFHKVHFTDEVLSACVDLADRYITDREFPDKAFDIIDEVGARSQVEVKIPEIIEKLKEEAAQVKIEKLDVVKKQNYEEAANLRDKEKRILNKLEIEKKKFEDDLNNNKKEVSIELVYEVVSNMTKIPVSKLTADETNSLALLESVLSDKVIGQSEAVSKIAKSIRRNRIGIKDPKKPIGSFIFLGSTGVGKTYLAKQLAKEIFGSEDNMIRIDMSEYQEKHTISRLIGAPPGYVGHEEGGQLTEQVKNKPYSVVLFDEIEKANKDIFSSLLQVLDDGHLTDSLGRKINFKNCVIIMTSNVGVKKLQDFGAGVGFETSTSSYVKEEQKRETLKKELKKFFQPEFLNRIDEVIIFNSLNKEDVKKIVRIEMDILKSRLTGLKYHVEFDDSIVDMISEVGFDEMYGARPLKRAIQDKLEDFISEEVIKGVIVEGGHYTLIADNKEIKYKEPTVKKGRKKKEES
;
A
#
# COMPACT_ATOMS: atom_id res chain seq x y z
N SER A 1 -33.96 -30.84 5.69
CA SER A 1 -33.80 -32.28 5.97
C SER A 1 -34.11 -33.10 4.73
N ASN A 2 -33.12 -33.37 3.90
CA ASN A 2 -33.19 -34.27 2.75
C ASN A 2 -32.91 -35.69 3.25
N SER A 3 -33.93 -36.46 3.49
CA SER A 3 -33.84 -37.84 3.99
C SER A 3 -33.51 -38.92 2.97
N ASN A 4 -33.05 -38.56 1.76
CA ASN A 4 -32.73 -39.51 0.68
C ASN A 4 -31.39 -39.24 -0.03
N SER A 5 -30.42 -38.56 0.58
CA SER A 5 -29.11 -38.40 -0.03
C SER A 5 -28.22 -39.62 0.21
N SER A 6 -27.51 -40.08 -0.83
CA SER A 6 -26.48 -41.14 -0.70
C SER A 6 -25.21 -40.64 0.01
N THR A 7 -25.08 -39.36 0.25
CA THR A 7 -23.91 -38.67 0.83
C THR A 7 -24.30 -37.62 1.86
N PRO A 8 -24.98 -37.99 2.97
CA PRO A 8 -25.55 -37.03 3.90
C PRO A 8 -24.50 -36.19 4.65
N VAL A 9 -23.35 -36.75 4.98
CA VAL A 9 -22.28 -36.02 5.67
C VAL A 9 -21.55 -35.11 4.70
N LEU A 10 -21.20 -35.57 3.52
CA LEU A 10 -20.59 -34.76 2.46
C LEU A 10 -21.47 -33.54 2.11
N ASP A 11 -22.77 -33.71 1.99
CA ASP A 11 -23.70 -32.64 1.65
C ASP A 11 -23.75 -31.53 2.71
N ASN A 12 -23.47 -31.85 3.98
CA ASN A 12 -23.42 -30.86 5.05
C ASN A 12 -22.13 -30.00 5.01
N PHE A 13 -21.05 -30.51 4.40
CA PHE A 13 -19.74 -29.87 4.36
C PHE A 13 -19.26 -29.52 2.94
N SER A 14 -20.16 -29.55 1.97
CA SER A 14 -19.86 -29.23 0.57
C SER A 14 -20.99 -28.46 -0.10
N ARG A 15 -20.66 -27.81 -1.22
CA ARG A 15 -21.62 -27.17 -2.12
C ARG A 15 -21.66 -27.95 -3.42
N ASP A 16 -22.83 -28.34 -3.85
CA ASP A 16 -23.05 -29.03 -5.10
C ASP A 16 -23.10 -28.01 -6.26
N LEU A 17 -22.03 -27.97 -7.06
CA LEU A 17 -21.89 -27.00 -8.13
C LEU A 17 -22.84 -27.25 -9.29
N ILE A 18 -23.24 -28.52 -9.56
CA ILE A 18 -24.21 -28.83 -10.62
C ILE A 18 -25.60 -28.31 -10.23
N LYS A 19 -26.01 -28.48 -8.96
CA LYS A 19 -27.29 -27.92 -8.45
C LYS A 19 -27.29 -26.40 -8.48
N LEU A 20 -26.15 -25.76 -8.19
CA LEU A 20 -26.02 -24.30 -8.28
C LEU A 20 -26.10 -23.82 -9.73
N ALA A 21 -25.55 -24.57 -10.68
CA ALA A 21 -25.71 -24.30 -12.12
C ALA A 21 -27.17 -24.40 -12.55
N GLU A 22 -27.87 -25.46 -12.14
CA GLU A 22 -29.31 -25.65 -12.39
C GLU A 22 -30.15 -24.49 -11.83
N GLN A 23 -29.81 -23.97 -10.68
CA GLN A 23 -30.49 -22.83 -10.04
C GLN A 23 -30.09 -21.46 -10.63
N GLY A 24 -29.20 -21.42 -11.63
CA GLY A 24 -28.69 -20.17 -12.22
C GLY A 24 -27.91 -19.28 -11.24
N LYS A 25 -27.31 -19.88 -10.19
CA LYS A 25 -26.57 -19.15 -9.16
C LYS A 25 -25.08 -19.01 -9.45
N LEU A 26 -24.58 -19.68 -10.49
CA LEU A 26 -23.19 -19.55 -10.94
C LEU A 26 -23.08 -18.48 -12.02
N ASP A 27 -21.97 -17.76 -12.00
CA ASP A 27 -21.69 -16.75 -13.02
C ASP A 27 -21.12 -17.38 -14.29
N PRO A 28 -21.42 -16.82 -15.48
CA PRO A 28 -20.77 -17.21 -16.72
C PRO A 28 -19.26 -16.98 -16.61
N VAL A 29 -18.49 -17.94 -17.09
CA VAL A 29 -17.03 -17.87 -17.05
C VAL A 29 -16.50 -17.36 -18.40
N VAL A 30 -15.66 -16.34 -18.35
CA VAL A 30 -15.11 -15.64 -19.52
C VAL A 30 -13.62 -16.01 -19.69
N GLY A 31 -13.21 -16.24 -20.94
CA GLY A 31 -11.79 -16.39 -21.29
C GLY A 31 -11.11 -17.68 -20.80
N ARG A 32 -11.87 -18.67 -20.30
CA ARG A 32 -11.33 -19.91 -19.68
C ARG A 32 -11.70 -21.20 -20.43
N GLU A 33 -12.12 -21.09 -21.67
CA GLU A 33 -12.58 -22.23 -22.48
C GLU A 33 -11.52 -23.32 -22.65
N GLN A 34 -10.26 -22.94 -22.81
CA GLN A 34 -9.15 -23.89 -23.00
C GLN A 34 -8.87 -24.67 -21.72
N GLU A 35 -8.84 -23.98 -20.58
CA GLU A 35 -8.60 -24.58 -19.28
C GLU A 35 -9.73 -25.51 -18.88
N ILE A 36 -11.00 -25.11 -19.06
CA ILE A 36 -12.18 -25.93 -18.78
C ILE A 36 -12.17 -27.19 -19.66
N THR A 37 -11.89 -27.04 -20.96
CA THR A 37 -11.80 -28.18 -21.89
C THR A 37 -10.66 -29.11 -21.46
N ARG A 38 -9.51 -28.56 -21.06
CA ARG A 38 -8.36 -29.35 -20.60
C ARG A 38 -8.69 -30.14 -19.32
N ILE A 39 -9.39 -29.53 -18.36
CA ILE A 39 -9.82 -30.21 -17.13
C ILE A 39 -10.79 -31.35 -17.47
N ALA A 40 -11.76 -31.12 -18.35
CA ALA A 40 -12.70 -32.15 -18.80
C ALA A 40 -11.97 -33.33 -19.47
N GLN A 41 -10.97 -33.06 -20.31
CA GLN A 41 -10.12 -34.11 -20.93
C GLN A 41 -9.35 -34.91 -19.88
N ILE A 42 -8.77 -34.27 -18.88
CA ILE A 42 -8.02 -34.94 -17.80
C ILE A 42 -8.93 -35.84 -17.00
N LEU A 43 -10.11 -35.34 -16.59
CA LEU A 43 -11.09 -36.11 -15.83
C LEU A 43 -11.58 -37.35 -16.60
N SER A 44 -11.54 -37.30 -17.91
CA SER A 44 -11.94 -38.40 -18.80
C SER A 44 -10.85 -39.49 -19.03
N ARG A 45 -9.66 -39.30 -18.49
CA ARG A 45 -8.54 -40.23 -18.65
C ARG A 45 -8.69 -41.47 -17.76
N ARG A 46 -8.07 -42.57 -18.14
CA ARG A 46 -8.00 -43.80 -17.34
C ARG A 46 -6.97 -43.69 -16.19
N LYS A 47 -5.88 -42.96 -16.42
CA LYS A 47 -4.79 -42.75 -15.46
C LYS A 47 -4.46 -41.26 -15.40
N LYS A 48 -3.94 -40.80 -14.27
CA LYS A 48 -3.59 -39.41 -14.05
C LYS A 48 -4.78 -38.48 -14.36
N ASN A 49 -5.93 -38.88 -13.82
CA ASN A 49 -7.24 -38.32 -14.13
C ASN A 49 -7.73 -37.26 -13.10
N ASN A 50 -6.86 -36.82 -12.22
CA ASN A 50 -7.13 -35.74 -11.29
C ASN A 50 -6.43 -34.46 -11.77
N PRO A 51 -7.14 -33.45 -12.24
CA PRO A 51 -6.52 -32.16 -12.57
C PRO A 51 -6.16 -31.41 -11.30
N ILE A 52 -5.00 -30.74 -11.31
CA ILE A 52 -4.63 -29.75 -10.31
C ILE A 52 -4.41 -28.41 -10.99
N ILE A 53 -5.24 -27.45 -10.61
CA ILE A 53 -5.24 -26.09 -11.16
C ILE A 53 -4.19 -25.28 -10.40
N ILE A 54 -3.22 -24.75 -11.12
CA ILE A 54 -2.10 -24.02 -10.57
C ILE A 54 -2.18 -22.57 -11.05
N GLY A 55 -2.25 -21.62 -10.13
CA GLY A 55 -2.27 -20.21 -10.45
C GLY A 55 -2.15 -19.36 -9.19
N GLU A 56 -1.79 -18.10 -9.38
CA GLU A 56 -1.68 -17.15 -8.28
C GLU A 56 -3.05 -16.90 -7.62
N PRO A 57 -3.07 -16.44 -6.35
CA PRO A 57 -4.31 -16.07 -5.68
C PRO A 57 -5.08 -15.02 -6.48
N GLY A 58 -6.39 -15.23 -6.64
CA GLY A 58 -7.26 -14.28 -7.35
C GLY A 58 -7.30 -14.40 -8.88
N CYS A 59 -6.61 -15.37 -9.49
CA CYS A 59 -6.66 -15.59 -10.96
C CYS A 59 -7.90 -16.34 -11.46
N GLY A 60 -8.84 -16.67 -10.56
CA GLY A 60 -10.12 -17.29 -10.95
C GLY A 60 -10.11 -18.81 -11.05
N LYS A 61 -9.29 -19.52 -10.28
CA LYS A 61 -9.23 -21.01 -10.26
C LYS A 61 -10.58 -21.66 -9.97
N THR A 62 -11.31 -21.15 -8.99
CA THR A 62 -12.63 -21.66 -8.63
C THR A 62 -13.66 -21.44 -9.73
N ALA A 63 -13.62 -20.30 -10.41
CA ALA A 63 -14.49 -19.99 -11.54
C ALA A 63 -14.37 -21.00 -12.69
N ILE A 64 -13.20 -21.54 -12.93
CA ILE A 64 -12.97 -22.57 -13.96
C ILE A 64 -13.75 -23.85 -13.64
N VAL A 65 -13.78 -24.26 -12.36
CA VAL A 65 -14.53 -25.45 -11.94
C VAL A 65 -16.04 -25.19 -11.98
N GLU A 66 -16.48 -24.00 -11.64
CA GLU A 66 -17.86 -23.56 -11.79
C GLU A 66 -18.28 -23.54 -13.26
N GLY A 67 -17.41 -23.08 -14.17
CA GLY A 67 -17.64 -23.13 -15.61
C GLY A 67 -17.75 -24.57 -16.15
N LEU A 68 -16.96 -25.48 -15.62
CA LEU A 68 -17.10 -26.91 -15.94
C LEU A 68 -18.45 -27.47 -15.46
N ALA A 69 -18.89 -27.10 -14.27
CA ALA A 69 -20.22 -27.49 -13.77
C ALA A 69 -21.36 -26.98 -14.65
N ILE A 70 -21.27 -25.74 -15.13
CA ILE A 70 -22.24 -25.18 -16.09
C ILE A 70 -22.26 -25.98 -17.40
N LYS A 71 -21.08 -26.32 -17.94
CA LYS A 71 -20.99 -27.13 -19.16
C LYS A 71 -21.53 -28.54 -18.99
N ILE A 72 -21.31 -29.16 -17.83
CA ILE A 72 -21.90 -30.47 -17.53
C ILE A 72 -23.43 -30.38 -17.48
N TYR A 73 -23.98 -29.37 -16.80
CA TYR A 73 -25.41 -29.14 -16.72
C TYR A 73 -26.03 -28.91 -18.10
N ASN A 74 -25.38 -28.12 -18.96
CA ASN A 74 -25.84 -27.84 -20.32
C ASN A 74 -25.68 -29.03 -21.29
N GLY A 75 -24.97 -30.10 -20.89
CA GLY A 75 -24.66 -31.22 -21.78
C GLY A 75 -23.53 -30.94 -22.78
N GLU A 76 -22.72 -29.91 -22.56
CA GLU A 76 -21.61 -29.47 -23.40
C GLU A 76 -20.27 -30.09 -22.98
N CYS A 77 -20.29 -31.33 -22.53
CA CYS A 77 -19.11 -32.04 -22.00
C CYS A 77 -18.99 -33.46 -22.58
N PRO A 78 -17.82 -34.14 -22.43
CA PRO A 78 -17.65 -35.52 -22.81
C PRO A 78 -18.69 -36.44 -22.13
N ARG A 79 -19.14 -37.48 -22.84
CA ARG A 79 -20.23 -38.39 -22.39
C ARG A 79 -20.00 -38.96 -20.98
N ASN A 80 -18.77 -39.28 -20.65
CA ASN A 80 -18.41 -39.86 -19.33
C ASN A 80 -18.46 -38.87 -18.17
N LEU A 81 -18.68 -37.57 -18.45
CA LEU A 81 -18.87 -36.54 -17.46
C LEU A 81 -20.31 -36.08 -17.30
N MET A 82 -21.23 -36.47 -18.22
CA MET A 82 -22.62 -35.99 -18.22
C MET A 82 -23.37 -36.36 -16.96
N ASP A 83 -23.11 -37.51 -16.34
CA ASP A 83 -23.75 -37.99 -15.13
C ASP A 83 -22.91 -37.72 -13.86
N LYS A 84 -21.84 -36.97 -13.98
CA LYS A 84 -20.96 -36.63 -12.87
C LYS A 84 -21.54 -35.50 -12.03
N ARG A 85 -21.37 -35.62 -10.73
CA ARG A 85 -21.65 -34.59 -9.74
C ARG A 85 -20.32 -33.94 -9.32
N ILE A 86 -20.27 -32.62 -9.27
CA ILE A 86 -19.12 -31.88 -8.75
C ILE A 86 -19.52 -31.21 -7.46
N VAL A 87 -18.81 -31.53 -6.38
CA VAL A 87 -19.02 -30.94 -5.05
C VAL A 87 -17.77 -30.18 -4.58
N SER A 88 -17.94 -28.94 -4.18
CA SER A 88 -16.89 -28.12 -3.60
C SER A 88 -16.81 -28.33 -2.11
N LEU A 89 -15.73 -28.90 -1.60
CA LEU A 89 -15.54 -29.18 -0.19
C LEU A 89 -15.20 -27.93 0.61
N ASP A 90 -15.93 -27.68 1.68
CA ASP A 90 -15.68 -26.56 2.60
C ASP A 90 -14.85 -27.02 3.80
N MET A 91 -13.53 -26.85 3.70
CA MET A 91 -12.60 -27.22 4.78
C MET A 91 -12.85 -26.43 6.07
N THR A 92 -13.27 -25.17 5.95
CA THR A 92 -13.54 -24.34 7.13
C THR A 92 -14.72 -24.88 7.93
N SER A 93 -15.78 -25.27 7.24
CA SER A 93 -16.96 -25.90 7.88
C SER A 93 -16.65 -27.27 8.49
N ILE A 94 -15.75 -28.05 7.90
CA ILE A 94 -15.35 -29.35 8.44
C ILE A 94 -14.60 -29.18 9.78
N VAL A 95 -13.76 -28.17 9.89
CA VAL A 95 -13.00 -27.85 11.11
C VAL A 95 -13.88 -27.17 12.15
N ALA A 96 -14.86 -26.38 11.73
CA ALA A 96 -15.73 -25.63 12.64
C ALA A 96 -16.48 -26.55 13.62
N GLY A 97 -16.43 -26.19 14.91
CA GLY A 97 -17.10 -26.94 15.98
C GLY A 97 -16.41 -28.25 16.42
N THR A 98 -15.22 -28.56 15.87
CA THR A 98 -14.40 -29.66 16.38
C THR A 98 -13.55 -29.16 17.54
N LYS A 99 -13.83 -29.71 18.78
CA LYS A 99 -13.03 -29.40 19.98
C LYS A 99 -11.78 -30.27 20.12
N TYR A 100 -11.75 -31.40 19.44
CA TYR A 100 -10.67 -32.39 19.52
C TYR A 100 -10.31 -32.90 18.13
N ARG A 101 -9.01 -33.17 17.92
CA ARG A 101 -8.45 -33.73 16.69
C ARG A 101 -9.20 -34.96 16.17
N GLY A 102 -9.60 -35.88 17.04
CA GLY A 102 -10.32 -37.09 16.65
C GLY A 102 -11.68 -36.87 16.00
N GLN A 103 -12.40 -35.80 16.34
CA GLN A 103 -13.69 -35.46 15.70
C GLN A 103 -13.52 -35.00 14.24
N PHE A 104 -12.45 -34.28 13.93
CA PHE A 104 -12.11 -33.88 12.59
C PHE A 104 -11.71 -35.10 11.75
N GLU A 105 -10.86 -35.96 12.26
CA GLU A 105 -10.42 -37.19 11.61
C GLU A 105 -11.60 -38.13 11.30
N GLU A 106 -12.55 -38.25 12.23
CA GLU A 106 -13.77 -39.05 12.04
C GLU A 106 -14.68 -38.49 10.96
N ARG A 107 -14.89 -37.18 10.94
CA ARG A 107 -15.65 -36.48 9.83
C ARG A 107 -15.01 -36.73 8.48
N MET A 108 -13.71 -36.51 8.38
CA MET A 108 -12.95 -36.73 7.13
C MET A 108 -13.03 -38.18 6.66
N LYS A 109 -12.95 -39.14 7.57
CA LYS A 109 -13.06 -40.55 7.22
C LYS A 109 -14.45 -40.88 6.65
N VAL A 110 -15.52 -40.41 7.27
CA VAL A 110 -16.88 -40.60 6.74
C VAL A 110 -17.07 -39.94 5.36
N ILE A 111 -16.55 -38.71 5.17
CA ILE A 111 -16.60 -38.04 3.86
C ILE A 111 -15.88 -38.86 2.77
N ILE A 112 -14.72 -39.43 3.09
CA ILE A 112 -13.98 -40.29 2.15
C ILE A 112 -14.75 -41.57 1.84
N GLU A 113 -15.34 -42.22 2.85
CA GLU A 113 -16.17 -43.43 2.66
C GLU A 113 -17.41 -43.16 1.78
N GLU A 114 -18.06 -42.00 1.96
CA GLU A 114 -19.15 -41.55 1.10
C GLU A 114 -18.69 -41.29 -0.34
N LEU A 115 -17.53 -40.64 -0.52
CA LEU A 115 -16.94 -40.42 -1.87
C LEU A 115 -16.55 -41.73 -2.57
N GLN A 116 -15.99 -42.68 -1.83
CA GLN A 116 -15.64 -44.01 -2.36
C GLN A 116 -16.87 -44.83 -2.79
N SER A 117 -18.00 -44.69 -2.06
CA SER A 117 -19.26 -45.34 -2.35
C SER A 117 -20.04 -44.72 -3.54
N THR A 118 -19.66 -43.46 -3.92
CA THR A 118 -20.31 -42.68 -4.98
C THR A 118 -19.34 -42.31 -6.09
N PRO A 119 -18.94 -43.25 -6.99
CA PRO A 119 -17.89 -43.02 -8.02
C PRO A 119 -18.28 -41.97 -9.08
N ASN A 120 -19.53 -41.50 -9.10
CA ASN A 120 -19.99 -40.42 -9.95
C ASN A 120 -19.77 -39.04 -9.33
N THR A 121 -19.23 -38.95 -8.12
CA THR A 121 -18.95 -37.68 -7.46
C THR A 121 -17.48 -37.31 -7.65
N ILE A 122 -17.23 -36.09 -8.14
CA ILE A 122 -15.93 -35.46 -8.23
C ILE A 122 -15.87 -34.42 -7.14
N VAL A 123 -14.85 -34.48 -6.29
CA VAL A 123 -14.63 -33.49 -5.24
C VAL A 123 -13.71 -32.39 -5.74
N PHE A 124 -14.12 -31.16 -5.59
CA PHE A 124 -13.27 -29.98 -5.77
C PHE A 124 -12.74 -29.52 -4.43
N ILE A 125 -11.43 -29.34 -4.34
CA ILE A 125 -10.74 -28.89 -3.13
C ILE A 125 -9.90 -27.68 -3.48
N ASP A 126 -10.35 -26.53 -3.00
CA ASP A 126 -9.52 -25.33 -3.07
C ASP A 126 -8.42 -25.37 -2.01
N GLU A 127 -7.26 -24.77 -2.32
CA GLU A 127 -6.07 -24.83 -1.46
C GLU A 127 -5.73 -26.26 -1.02
N ILE A 128 -5.76 -27.21 -1.95
CA ILE A 128 -5.55 -28.67 -1.68
C ILE A 128 -4.25 -28.96 -0.92
N HIS A 129 -3.24 -28.06 -0.99
CA HIS A 129 -1.99 -28.18 -0.24
C HIS A 129 -2.21 -28.17 1.29
N THR A 130 -3.29 -27.56 1.78
CA THR A 130 -3.64 -27.54 3.21
C THR A 130 -3.98 -28.95 3.73
N ILE A 131 -4.48 -29.83 2.86
CA ILE A 131 -4.84 -31.19 3.20
C ILE A 131 -3.66 -32.15 3.00
N VAL A 132 -2.81 -31.88 2.02
CA VAL A 132 -1.75 -32.80 1.58
C VAL A 132 -0.39 -32.49 2.23
N GLY A 133 -0.13 -31.22 2.58
CA GLY A 133 1.17 -30.72 3.01
C GLY A 133 1.43 -30.61 4.50
N ALA A 134 0.47 -30.91 5.35
CA ALA A 134 0.55 -30.68 6.80
C ALA A 134 1.42 -31.68 7.57
N GLY A 135 2.73 -31.71 7.28
CA GLY A 135 3.67 -32.59 7.99
C GLY A 135 4.58 -31.94 9.04
N ASN A 136 4.68 -30.60 9.13
CA ASN A 136 5.76 -29.93 9.86
C ASN A 136 5.36 -28.77 10.82
N SER A 137 4.11 -28.48 11.05
CA SER A 137 3.73 -27.48 12.07
C SER A 137 2.96 -28.12 13.20
N SER A 138 3.54 -28.07 14.38
CA SER A 138 2.93 -28.46 15.66
C SER A 138 1.64 -27.67 15.90
N GLY A 139 0.49 -28.27 15.57
CA GLY A 139 -0.83 -27.68 15.79
C GLY A 139 -1.80 -27.73 14.61
N SER A 140 -1.38 -28.10 13.39
CA SER A 140 -2.29 -28.27 12.25
C SER A 140 -3.02 -29.63 12.36
N LEU A 141 -4.33 -29.58 12.10
CA LEU A 141 -5.18 -30.76 11.98
C LEU A 141 -4.70 -31.60 10.79
N ASP A 142 -4.13 -32.77 11.07
CA ASP A 142 -3.43 -33.58 10.07
C ASP A 142 -4.41 -34.41 9.22
N ALA A 143 -5.09 -33.75 8.27
CA ALA A 143 -5.96 -34.40 7.28
C ALA A 143 -5.16 -35.23 6.27
N SER A 144 -3.86 -34.99 6.15
CA SER A 144 -3.00 -35.59 5.14
C SER A 144 -2.90 -37.09 5.29
N ASN A 145 -2.87 -37.62 6.50
CA ASN A 145 -2.80 -39.05 6.77
C ASN A 145 -4.05 -39.84 6.33
N ILE A 146 -5.18 -39.16 6.18
CA ILE A 146 -6.47 -39.78 5.83
C ILE A 146 -6.75 -39.58 4.33
N PHE A 147 -6.59 -38.36 3.83
CA PHE A 147 -6.98 -38.00 2.47
C PHE A 147 -5.94 -38.40 1.40
N LYS A 148 -4.67 -38.22 1.72
CA LYS A 148 -3.55 -38.55 0.81
C LYS A 148 -3.53 -40.02 0.37
N PRO A 149 -3.75 -41.04 1.24
CA PRO A 149 -3.82 -42.41 0.81
C PRO A 149 -4.95 -42.71 -0.18
N ALA A 150 -6.14 -42.14 0.05
CA ALA A 150 -7.29 -42.31 -0.84
C ALA A 150 -7.03 -41.70 -2.24
N LEU A 151 -6.42 -40.51 -2.30
CA LEU A 151 -5.98 -39.88 -3.53
C LEU A 151 -4.90 -40.69 -4.24
N ALA A 152 -3.90 -41.17 -3.50
CA ALA A 152 -2.77 -41.91 -4.03
C ALA A 152 -3.21 -43.27 -4.61
N ARG A 153 -4.20 -43.93 -4.01
CA ARG A 153 -4.76 -45.20 -4.51
C ARG A 153 -5.74 -45.02 -5.67
N GLY A 154 -6.22 -43.77 -5.89
CA GLY A 154 -7.21 -43.48 -6.92
C GLY A 154 -8.62 -43.91 -6.57
N GLU A 155 -8.95 -43.99 -5.30
CA GLU A 155 -10.24 -44.38 -4.78
C GLU A 155 -11.29 -43.27 -4.91
N ILE A 156 -10.84 -42.02 -5.03
CA ILE A 156 -11.66 -40.85 -5.25
C ILE A 156 -11.14 -40.04 -6.42
N GLN A 157 -12.03 -39.37 -7.15
CA GLN A 157 -11.71 -38.43 -8.22
C GLN A 157 -11.79 -37.00 -7.69
N CYS A 158 -10.72 -36.23 -7.90
CA CYS A 158 -10.52 -34.91 -7.31
C CYS A 158 -10.08 -33.89 -8.35
N ILE A 159 -10.58 -32.65 -8.21
CA ILE A 159 -10.01 -31.45 -8.82
C ILE A 159 -9.36 -30.66 -7.68
N GLY A 160 -8.06 -30.41 -7.76
CA GLY A 160 -7.35 -29.59 -6.80
C GLY A 160 -7.09 -28.20 -7.34
N ALA A 161 -7.00 -27.20 -6.46
CA ALA A 161 -6.50 -25.87 -6.80
C ALA A 161 -5.41 -25.48 -5.80
N THR A 162 -4.33 -24.89 -6.29
CA THR A 162 -3.19 -24.45 -5.46
C THR A 162 -2.35 -23.39 -6.18
N THR A 163 -1.34 -22.85 -5.50
CA THR A 163 -0.31 -22.02 -6.11
C THR A 163 0.86 -22.84 -6.63
N LEU A 164 1.70 -22.24 -7.49
CA LEU A 164 2.87 -22.92 -8.04
C LEU A 164 3.87 -23.33 -6.95
N ASP A 165 4.08 -22.47 -5.97
CA ASP A 165 5.02 -22.72 -4.88
C ASP A 165 4.55 -23.87 -3.98
N GLU A 166 3.28 -23.89 -3.63
CA GLU A 166 2.70 -24.96 -2.83
C GLU A 166 2.65 -26.29 -3.60
N TYR A 167 2.40 -26.24 -4.93
CA TYR A 167 2.50 -27.43 -5.79
C TYR A 167 3.90 -28.03 -5.75
N ARG A 168 4.95 -27.22 -5.92
CA ARG A 168 6.33 -27.67 -5.86
C ARG A 168 6.71 -28.28 -4.52
N LYS A 169 6.24 -27.70 -3.42
CA LYS A 169 6.52 -28.19 -2.07
C LYS A 169 5.84 -29.51 -1.76
N ASN A 170 4.57 -29.68 -2.12
CA ASN A 170 3.69 -30.72 -1.60
C ASN A 170 3.34 -31.81 -2.61
N PHE A 171 3.39 -31.54 -3.91
CA PHE A 171 3.01 -32.48 -4.97
C PHE A 171 4.18 -32.96 -5.80
N GLU A 172 5.04 -32.07 -6.27
CA GLU A 172 6.14 -32.41 -7.18
C GLU A 172 7.18 -33.32 -6.51
N LYS A 173 7.35 -33.21 -5.21
CA LYS A 173 8.26 -34.07 -4.42
C LYS A 173 7.63 -35.40 -3.99
N ASP A 174 6.33 -35.55 -4.17
CA ASP A 174 5.60 -36.75 -3.79
C ASP A 174 5.26 -37.60 -5.02
N GLY A 175 6.06 -38.61 -5.28
CA GLY A 175 5.90 -39.47 -6.46
C GLY A 175 4.58 -40.25 -6.54
N ALA A 176 3.87 -40.44 -5.41
CA ALA A 176 2.56 -41.07 -5.41
C ALA A 176 1.47 -40.11 -5.91
N LEU A 177 1.50 -38.87 -5.48
CA LEU A 177 0.57 -37.83 -5.92
C LEU A 177 0.88 -37.35 -7.33
N GLU A 178 2.16 -37.18 -7.71
CA GLU A 178 2.56 -36.73 -9.02
C GLU A 178 2.03 -37.69 -10.12
N ARG A 179 1.98 -39.00 -9.85
CA ARG A 179 1.42 -40.01 -10.76
C ARG A 179 -0.09 -39.96 -10.90
N ARG A 180 -0.80 -39.27 -10.01
CA ARG A 180 -2.26 -39.19 -9.98
C ARG A 180 -2.82 -37.85 -10.44
N PHE A 181 -2.03 -36.79 -10.28
CA PHE A 181 -2.43 -35.46 -10.65
C PHE A 181 -1.79 -34.95 -11.94
N GLN A 182 -2.57 -34.26 -12.76
CA GLN A 182 -2.12 -33.55 -13.95
C GLN A 182 -2.26 -32.07 -13.77
N LYS A 183 -1.17 -31.33 -13.86
CA LYS A 183 -1.18 -29.87 -13.71
C LYS A 183 -1.85 -29.17 -14.87
N VAL A 184 -2.63 -28.14 -14.56
CA VAL A 184 -3.22 -27.16 -15.46
C VAL A 184 -2.84 -25.79 -14.94
N VAL A 185 -1.98 -25.08 -15.67
CA VAL A 185 -1.54 -23.74 -15.27
C VAL A 185 -2.56 -22.72 -15.74
N VAL A 186 -2.90 -21.79 -14.87
CA VAL A 186 -3.87 -20.72 -15.11
C VAL A 186 -3.19 -19.39 -14.89
N ASP A 187 -3.12 -18.59 -15.93
CA ASP A 187 -2.63 -17.22 -15.86
C ASP A 187 -3.71 -16.25 -15.36
N ALA A 188 -3.30 -15.09 -14.86
CA ALA A 188 -4.22 -14.02 -14.52
C ALA A 188 -5.02 -13.59 -15.76
N ALA A 189 -6.26 -13.13 -15.56
CA ALA A 189 -7.07 -12.57 -16.64
C ALA A 189 -6.43 -11.27 -17.16
N THR A 190 -6.60 -11.00 -18.46
CA THR A 190 -6.21 -9.73 -19.05
C THR A 190 -7.16 -8.61 -18.60
N LYS A 191 -6.80 -7.35 -18.87
CA LYS A 191 -7.68 -6.21 -18.57
C LYS A 191 -9.01 -6.30 -19.33
N GLU A 192 -8.94 -6.68 -20.59
CA GLU A 192 -10.10 -6.83 -21.47
C GLU A 192 -11.03 -7.93 -20.97
N GLU A 193 -10.48 -9.10 -20.67
CA GLU A 193 -11.23 -10.21 -20.07
C GLU A 193 -11.81 -9.82 -18.71
N THR A 194 -11.06 -9.10 -17.88
CA THR A 194 -11.53 -8.62 -16.59
C THR A 194 -12.71 -7.66 -16.74
N LEU A 195 -12.65 -6.73 -17.67
CA LEU A 195 -13.76 -5.81 -17.94
C LEU A 195 -15.03 -6.55 -18.39
N GLU A 196 -14.89 -7.59 -19.22
CA GLU A 196 -16.01 -8.45 -19.65
C GLU A 196 -16.58 -9.24 -18.46
N ILE A 197 -15.71 -9.80 -17.60
CA ILE A 197 -16.12 -10.50 -16.38
C ILE A 197 -16.91 -9.55 -15.46
N LEU A 198 -16.42 -8.33 -15.25
CA LEU A 198 -17.11 -7.33 -14.44
C LEU A 198 -18.47 -6.95 -15.01
N ASN A 199 -18.57 -6.77 -16.33
CA ASN A 199 -19.84 -6.47 -17.00
C ASN A 199 -20.86 -7.60 -16.82
N ASN A 200 -20.42 -8.85 -16.84
CA ASN A 200 -21.33 -9.99 -16.64
C ASN A 200 -21.77 -10.15 -15.17
N ALA A 201 -20.96 -9.71 -14.24
CA ALA A 201 -21.25 -9.80 -12.80
C ALA A 201 -21.90 -8.54 -12.21
N LYS A 202 -21.87 -7.40 -12.91
CA LYS A 202 -22.27 -6.08 -12.38
C LYS A 202 -23.68 -6.06 -11.79
N ASP A 203 -24.64 -6.73 -12.42
CA ASP A 203 -26.03 -6.72 -11.98
C ASP A 203 -26.20 -7.26 -10.56
N LYS A 204 -25.42 -8.24 -10.16
CA LYS A 204 -25.42 -8.78 -8.79
C LYS A 204 -24.89 -7.79 -7.78
N TYR A 205 -23.77 -7.10 -8.10
CA TYR A 205 -23.19 -6.06 -7.25
C TYR A 205 -24.10 -4.83 -7.18
N GLU A 206 -24.70 -4.43 -8.30
CA GLU A 206 -25.68 -3.35 -8.34
C GLU A 206 -26.94 -3.66 -7.53
N ALA A 207 -27.41 -4.90 -7.56
CA ALA A 207 -28.55 -5.35 -6.75
C ALA A 207 -28.20 -5.38 -5.26
N PHE A 208 -26.99 -5.81 -4.91
CA PHE A 208 -26.53 -5.90 -3.52
C PHE A 208 -26.30 -4.52 -2.92
N HIS A 209 -25.55 -3.66 -3.62
CA HIS A 209 -25.17 -2.33 -3.14
C HIS A 209 -26.20 -1.23 -3.44
N LYS A 210 -27.27 -1.53 -4.18
CA LYS A 210 -28.30 -0.55 -4.58
C LYS A 210 -27.74 0.65 -5.34
N VAL A 211 -26.75 0.43 -6.19
CA VAL A 211 -26.05 1.43 -7.00
C VAL A 211 -26.05 1.04 -8.47
N HIS A 212 -25.67 1.96 -9.34
CA HIS A 212 -25.46 1.71 -10.76
C HIS A 212 -24.00 1.99 -11.14
N PHE A 213 -23.36 1.01 -11.78
CA PHE A 213 -21.99 1.11 -12.31
C PHE A 213 -22.03 1.39 -13.81
N THR A 214 -21.52 2.55 -14.22
CA THR A 214 -21.34 2.86 -15.64
C THR A 214 -20.14 2.12 -16.22
N ASP A 215 -20.09 1.97 -17.54
CA ASP A 215 -18.95 1.34 -18.21
C ASP A 215 -17.64 2.10 -17.98
N GLU A 216 -17.72 3.44 -17.83
CA GLU A 216 -16.57 4.29 -17.48
C GLU A 216 -16.03 3.98 -16.07
N VAL A 217 -16.92 3.77 -15.12
CA VAL A 217 -16.55 3.40 -13.73
C VAL A 217 -15.92 2.02 -13.69
N LEU A 218 -16.45 1.04 -14.41
CA LEU A 218 -15.89 -0.30 -14.49
C LEU A 218 -14.49 -0.28 -15.14
N SER A 219 -14.33 0.48 -16.22
CA SER A 219 -13.02 0.66 -16.86
C SER A 219 -12.01 1.32 -15.93
N ALA A 220 -12.43 2.36 -15.19
CA ALA A 220 -11.60 3.00 -14.18
C ALA A 220 -11.18 2.02 -13.06
N CYS A 221 -12.08 1.16 -12.59
CA CYS A 221 -11.75 0.14 -11.59
C CYS A 221 -10.67 -0.82 -12.07
N VAL A 222 -10.75 -1.27 -13.33
CA VAL A 222 -9.76 -2.17 -13.94
C VAL A 222 -8.41 -1.47 -14.11
N ASP A 223 -8.39 -0.25 -14.65
CA ASP A 223 -7.16 0.50 -14.89
C ASP A 223 -6.43 0.87 -13.59
N LEU A 224 -7.19 1.28 -12.57
CA LEU A 224 -6.63 1.60 -11.26
C LEU A 224 -6.16 0.36 -10.51
N ALA A 225 -6.89 -0.77 -10.62
CA ALA A 225 -6.44 -2.04 -10.06
C ALA A 225 -5.12 -2.50 -10.68
N ASP A 226 -4.98 -2.40 -12.00
CA ASP A 226 -3.75 -2.76 -12.71
C ASP A 226 -2.55 -1.92 -12.24
N ARG A 227 -2.78 -0.63 -12.10
CA ARG A 227 -1.72 0.32 -11.79
C ARG A 227 -1.30 0.33 -10.32
N TYR A 228 -2.24 0.18 -9.39
CA TYR A 228 -2.00 0.46 -7.96
C TYR A 228 -2.14 -0.76 -7.05
N ILE A 229 -2.83 -1.82 -7.47
CA ILE A 229 -2.94 -3.06 -6.68
C ILE A 229 -2.03 -4.13 -7.30
N THR A 230 -0.95 -4.44 -6.60
CA THR A 230 0.12 -5.33 -7.08
C THR A 230 0.28 -6.61 -6.28
N ASP A 231 -0.44 -6.74 -5.17
CA ASP A 231 -0.41 -7.89 -4.27
C ASP A 231 -1.44 -8.98 -4.62
N ARG A 232 -2.29 -8.71 -5.60
CA ARG A 232 -3.34 -9.61 -6.10
C ARG A 232 -3.41 -9.58 -7.62
N GLU A 233 -4.00 -10.63 -8.19
CA GLU A 233 -4.16 -10.79 -9.63
C GLU A 233 -5.58 -10.46 -10.09
N PHE A 234 -5.74 -10.24 -11.41
CA PHE A 234 -7.04 -10.14 -12.03
C PHE A 234 -7.73 -11.51 -12.14
N PRO A 235 -9.06 -11.57 -12.01
CA PRO A 235 -10.00 -10.45 -11.89
C PRO A 235 -10.26 -9.97 -10.45
N ASP A 236 -9.74 -10.65 -9.44
CA ASP A 236 -10.10 -10.48 -8.02
C ASP A 236 -9.88 -9.06 -7.53
N LYS A 237 -8.71 -8.48 -7.83
CA LYS A 237 -8.39 -7.10 -7.44
C LYS A 237 -9.34 -6.05 -8.00
N ALA A 238 -9.97 -6.28 -9.14
CA ALA A 238 -10.97 -5.38 -9.71
C ALA A 238 -12.33 -5.56 -9.01
N PHE A 239 -12.69 -6.78 -8.63
CA PHE A 239 -13.89 -7.05 -7.82
C PHE A 239 -13.80 -6.41 -6.45
N ASP A 240 -12.63 -6.46 -5.80
CA ASP A 240 -12.42 -5.79 -4.52
C ASP A 240 -12.72 -4.29 -4.59
N ILE A 241 -12.29 -3.62 -5.68
CA ILE A 241 -12.58 -2.19 -5.86
C ILE A 241 -14.09 -1.96 -6.03
N ILE A 242 -14.76 -2.75 -6.86
CA ILE A 242 -16.21 -2.61 -7.11
C ILE A 242 -17.00 -2.82 -5.82
N ASP A 243 -16.65 -3.82 -5.05
CA ASP A 243 -17.33 -4.14 -3.79
C ASP A 243 -17.12 -3.03 -2.76
N GLU A 244 -15.90 -2.54 -2.60
CA GLU A 244 -15.58 -1.43 -1.70
C GLU A 244 -16.25 -0.11 -2.12
N VAL A 245 -16.27 0.19 -3.42
CA VAL A 245 -16.95 1.37 -3.98
C VAL A 245 -18.46 1.28 -3.75
N GLY A 246 -19.05 0.12 -3.98
CA GLY A 246 -20.45 -0.13 -3.72
C GLY A 246 -20.81 0.04 -2.25
N ALA A 247 -20.01 -0.54 -1.36
CA ALA A 247 -20.19 -0.40 0.09
C ALA A 247 -20.06 1.06 0.55
N ARG A 248 -19.07 1.80 0.03
CA ARG A 248 -18.87 3.20 0.35
C ARG A 248 -20.02 4.09 -0.10
N SER A 249 -20.59 3.82 -1.28
CA SER A 249 -21.77 4.53 -1.80
C SER A 249 -23.00 4.39 -0.90
N GLN A 250 -23.15 3.25 -0.22
CA GLN A 250 -24.26 3.02 0.71
C GLN A 250 -24.15 3.87 1.98
N VAL A 251 -22.94 4.12 2.47
CA VAL A 251 -22.71 4.94 3.68
C VAL A 251 -23.19 6.39 3.48
N GLU A 252 -23.20 6.87 2.25
CA GLU A 252 -23.67 8.21 1.91
C GLU A 252 -25.21 8.34 1.79
N VAL A 253 -25.94 7.22 1.86
CA VAL A 253 -27.42 7.24 1.77
C VAL A 253 -28.00 7.67 3.11
N LYS A 254 -28.57 8.86 3.15
CA LYS A 254 -29.26 9.36 4.34
C LYS A 254 -30.59 8.63 4.55
N ILE A 255 -30.76 8.08 5.75
CA ILE A 255 -32.03 7.48 6.15
C ILE A 255 -33.06 8.61 6.30
N PRO A 256 -34.29 8.47 5.75
CA PRO A 256 -35.33 9.47 5.92
C PRO A 256 -35.63 9.74 7.41
N GLU A 257 -35.76 11.01 7.78
CA GLU A 257 -36.06 11.43 9.16
C GLU A 257 -37.33 10.76 9.73
N ILE A 258 -38.29 10.42 8.89
CA ILE A 258 -39.51 9.76 9.30
C ILE A 258 -39.24 8.37 9.89
N ILE A 259 -38.26 7.64 9.34
CA ILE A 259 -37.88 6.31 9.83
C ILE A 259 -37.16 6.44 11.17
N GLU A 260 -36.33 7.46 11.35
CA GLU A 260 -35.64 7.72 12.63
C GLU A 260 -36.63 8.11 13.72
N LYS A 261 -37.58 9.03 13.42
CA LYS A 261 -38.62 9.42 14.34
C LYS A 261 -39.50 8.24 14.78
N LEU A 262 -39.92 7.38 13.83
CA LEU A 262 -40.71 6.19 14.14
C LEU A 262 -39.94 5.16 15.00
N LYS A 263 -38.63 5.05 14.81
CA LYS A 263 -37.77 4.21 15.68
C LYS A 263 -37.71 4.75 17.12
N GLU A 264 -37.53 6.07 17.26
CA GLU A 264 -37.49 6.74 18.56
C GLU A 264 -38.84 6.61 19.29
N GLU A 265 -39.97 6.87 18.58
CA GLU A 265 -41.31 6.69 19.14
C GLU A 265 -41.57 5.25 19.58
N ALA A 266 -41.16 4.26 18.78
CA ALA A 266 -41.31 2.85 19.15
C ALA A 266 -40.49 2.48 20.40
N ALA A 267 -39.26 3.01 20.49
CA ALA A 267 -38.39 2.80 21.65
C ALA A 267 -38.99 3.45 22.92
N GLN A 268 -39.56 4.64 22.81
CA GLN A 268 -40.18 5.35 23.92
C GLN A 268 -41.42 4.65 24.43
N VAL A 269 -42.33 4.25 23.52
CA VAL A 269 -43.53 3.47 23.91
C VAL A 269 -43.16 2.15 24.54
N LYS A 270 -42.09 1.51 24.11
CA LYS A 270 -41.58 0.26 24.72
C LYS A 270 -41.12 0.48 26.16
N ILE A 271 -40.44 1.60 26.44
CA ILE A 271 -40.00 1.95 27.79
C ILE A 271 -41.22 2.25 28.69
N GLU A 272 -42.16 3.07 28.20
CA GLU A 272 -43.42 3.38 28.91
C GLU A 272 -44.21 2.12 29.25
N LYS A 273 -44.33 1.20 28.30
CA LYS A 273 -45.00 -0.10 28.50
C LYS A 273 -44.34 -0.92 29.60
N LEU A 274 -43.01 -0.96 29.66
CA LEU A 274 -42.28 -1.67 30.70
C LEU A 274 -42.52 -1.07 32.10
N ASP A 275 -42.61 0.26 32.18
CA ASP A 275 -42.86 0.95 33.45
C ASP A 275 -44.30 0.75 33.94
N VAL A 276 -45.25 0.75 33.02
CA VAL A 276 -46.68 0.48 33.37
C VAL A 276 -46.89 -0.97 33.77
N VAL A 277 -46.22 -1.93 33.14
CA VAL A 277 -46.23 -3.33 33.54
C VAL A 277 -45.66 -3.54 34.97
N LYS A 278 -44.56 -2.82 35.31
CA LYS A 278 -44.02 -2.84 36.68
C LYS A 278 -44.99 -2.32 37.73
N LYS A 279 -45.86 -1.35 37.34
CA LYS A 279 -46.92 -0.81 38.18
C LYS A 279 -48.21 -1.63 38.19
N GLN A 280 -48.23 -2.79 37.53
CA GLN A 280 -49.34 -3.75 37.43
C GLN A 280 -50.64 -3.17 36.83
N ASN A 281 -50.52 -2.11 36.02
CA ASN A 281 -51.63 -1.52 35.26
C ASN A 281 -51.78 -2.22 33.91
N TYR A 282 -52.46 -3.35 33.85
CA TYR A 282 -52.55 -4.20 32.67
C TYR A 282 -53.41 -3.61 31.55
N GLU A 283 -54.39 -2.75 31.85
CA GLU A 283 -55.26 -2.12 30.87
C GLU A 283 -54.49 -1.05 30.02
N GLU A 284 -53.68 -0.24 30.71
CA GLU A 284 -52.82 0.74 30.10
C GLU A 284 -51.67 0.09 29.32
N ALA A 285 -51.13 -1.02 29.83
CA ALA A 285 -50.13 -1.82 29.12
C ALA A 285 -50.64 -2.45 27.84
N ALA A 286 -51.92 -2.84 27.78
CA ALA A 286 -52.57 -3.33 26.56
C ALA A 286 -52.71 -2.22 25.53
N ASN A 287 -53.11 -1.00 25.90
CA ASN A 287 -53.21 0.15 25.03
C ASN A 287 -51.84 0.56 24.46
N LEU A 288 -50.80 0.53 25.27
CA LEU A 288 -49.44 0.83 24.84
C LEU A 288 -48.89 -0.26 23.89
N ARG A 289 -49.26 -1.51 24.09
CA ARG A 289 -48.93 -2.61 23.18
C ARG A 289 -49.55 -2.41 21.80
N ASP A 290 -50.81 -2.02 21.76
CA ASP A 290 -51.47 -1.75 20.49
C ASP A 290 -50.89 -0.52 19.77
N LYS A 291 -50.49 0.50 20.54
CA LYS A 291 -49.78 1.66 20.01
C LYS A 291 -48.44 1.30 19.44
N GLU A 292 -47.63 0.50 20.17
CA GLU A 292 -46.35 -0.04 19.72
C GLU A 292 -46.51 -0.80 18.39
N LYS A 293 -47.50 -1.70 18.32
CA LYS A 293 -47.77 -2.51 17.13
C LYS A 293 -48.10 -1.63 15.91
N ARG A 294 -48.91 -0.56 16.10
CA ARG A 294 -49.24 0.40 15.02
C ARG A 294 -47.97 1.17 14.54
N ILE A 295 -47.10 1.58 15.46
CA ILE A 295 -45.88 2.28 15.12
C ILE A 295 -44.93 1.34 14.38
N LEU A 296 -44.75 0.09 14.84
CA LEU A 296 -43.92 -0.90 14.16
C LEU A 296 -44.41 -1.23 12.75
N ASN A 297 -45.73 -1.37 12.57
CA ASN A 297 -46.29 -1.58 11.22
C ASN A 297 -46.04 -0.37 10.29
N LYS A 298 -46.20 0.86 10.80
CA LYS A 298 -45.87 2.06 10.02
C LYS A 298 -44.37 2.10 9.67
N LEU A 299 -43.52 1.78 10.62
CA LEU A 299 -42.08 1.72 10.42
C LEU A 299 -41.69 0.69 9.33
N GLU A 300 -42.35 -0.48 9.33
CA GLU A 300 -42.13 -1.51 8.32
C GLU A 300 -42.56 -1.06 6.93
N ILE A 301 -43.70 -0.38 6.83
CA ILE A 301 -44.19 0.18 5.57
C ILE A 301 -43.26 1.26 5.02
N GLU A 302 -42.80 2.19 5.89
CA GLU A 302 -41.87 3.25 5.46
C GLU A 302 -40.49 2.70 5.11
N LYS A 303 -39.99 1.69 5.82
CA LYS A 303 -38.76 0.98 5.45
C LYS A 303 -38.87 0.31 4.08
N LYS A 304 -40.02 -0.37 3.83
CA LYS A 304 -40.27 -1.03 2.55
C LYS A 304 -40.34 -0.03 1.39
N LYS A 305 -41.04 1.09 1.58
CA LYS A 305 -41.05 2.18 0.59
C LYS A 305 -39.67 2.72 0.31
N PHE A 306 -38.84 2.92 1.35
CA PHE A 306 -37.49 3.39 1.20
C PHE A 306 -36.60 2.38 0.47
N GLU A 307 -36.75 1.08 0.76
CA GLU A 307 -36.05 0.01 0.02
C GLU A 307 -36.52 -0.06 -1.45
N ASP A 308 -37.81 0.08 -1.71
CA ASP A 308 -38.35 0.10 -3.08
C ASP A 308 -37.85 1.33 -3.85
N ASP A 309 -37.79 2.50 -3.21
CA ASP A 309 -37.22 3.71 -3.80
C ASP A 309 -35.73 3.57 -4.12
N LEU A 310 -34.95 2.95 -3.23
CA LEU A 310 -33.54 2.65 -3.47
C LEU A 310 -33.33 1.64 -4.62
N ASN A 311 -34.24 0.66 -4.74
CA ASN A 311 -34.19 -0.33 -5.82
C ASN A 311 -34.56 0.29 -7.18
N ASN A 312 -35.51 1.23 -7.19
CA ASN A 312 -36.00 1.87 -8.42
C ASN A 312 -35.10 3.03 -8.87
N ASN A 313 -34.47 3.74 -7.92
CA ASN A 313 -33.63 4.90 -8.16
C ASN A 313 -32.20 4.59 -7.67
N LYS A 314 -31.53 3.63 -8.32
CA LYS A 314 -30.13 3.30 -7.99
C LYS A 314 -29.23 4.52 -8.20
N LYS A 315 -28.47 4.88 -7.17
CA LYS A 315 -27.50 5.98 -7.25
C LYS A 315 -26.36 5.59 -8.20
N GLU A 316 -26.08 6.45 -9.17
CA GLU A 316 -24.93 6.26 -10.04
C GLU A 316 -23.63 6.50 -9.27
N VAL A 317 -22.68 5.60 -9.43
CA VAL A 317 -21.35 5.70 -8.81
C VAL A 317 -20.51 6.72 -9.60
N SER A 318 -19.91 7.67 -8.89
CA SER A 318 -19.00 8.63 -9.52
C SER A 318 -17.58 8.06 -9.67
N ILE A 319 -16.88 8.53 -10.69
CA ILE A 319 -15.45 8.16 -10.91
C ILE A 319 -14.59 8.67 -9.74
N GLU A 320 -14.90 9.84 -9.19
CA GLU A 320 -14.20 10.43 -8.05
C GLU A 320 -14.22 9.50 -6.84
N LEU A 321 -15.35 8.84 -6.57
CA LEU A 321 -15.46 7.86 -5.50
C LEU A 321 -14.54 6.65 -5.73
N VAL A 322 -14.37 6.20 -6.97
CA VAL A 322 -13.44 5.12 -7.31
C VAL A 322 -12.00 5.52 -6.99
N TYR A 323 -11.60 6.74 -7.35
CA TYR A 323 -10.27 7.27 -7.00
C TYR A 323 -10.07 7.36 -5.49
N GLU A 324 -11.08 7.84 -4.75
CA GLU A 324 -11.01 7.93 -3.29
C GLU A 324 -10.87 6.55 -2.65
N VAL A 325 -11.65 5.57 -3.10
CA VAL A 325 -11.60 4.20 -2.59
C VAL A 325 -10.23 3.56 -2.86
N VAL A 326 -9.72 3.66 -4.08
CA VAL A 326 -8.40 3.11 -4.41
C VAL A 326 -7.30 3.81 -3.61
N SER A 327 -7.39 5.12 -3.41
CA SER A 327 -6.49 5.88 -2.53
C SER A 327 -6.49 5.32 -1.10
N ASN A 328 -7.67 5.07 -0.54
CA ASN A 328 -7.80 4.53 0.81
C ASN A 328 -7.28 3.10 0.94
N MET A 329 -7.55 2.24 -0.05
CA MET A 329 -7.09 0.85 -0.08
C MET A 329 -5.56 0.75 -0.18
N THR A 330 -4.96 1.57 -1.03
CA THR A 330 -3.52 1.50 -1.36
C THR A 330 -2.66 2.46 -0.55
N LYS A 331 -3.26 3.42 0.14
CA LYS A 331 -2.59 4.56 0.79
C LYS A 331 -1.75 5.41 -0.18
N ILE A 332 -2.08 5.35 -1.46
CA ILE A 332 -1.47 6.16 -2.52
C ILE A 332 -2.51 7.21 -2.93
N PRO A 333 -2.18 8.51 -2.97
CA PRO A 333 -3.08 9.53 -3.49
C PRO A 333 -3.34 9.31 -4.99
N VAL A 334 -4.44 8.64 -5.29
CA VAL A 334 -4.88 8.32 -6.65
C VAL A 334 -5.94 9.33 -7.04
N SER A 335 -5.55 10.53 -7.42
CA SER A 335 -6.49 11.52 -7.95
C SER A 335 -6.19 11.81 -9.42
N LYS A 336 -7.23 12.11 -10.21
CA LYS A 336 -6.98 12.91 -11.41
C LYS A 336 -6.38 14.24 -10.94
N LEU A 337 -5.42 14.78 -11.70
CA LEU A 337 -4.87 16.11 -11.45
C LEU A 337 -6.04 17.09 -11.31
N THR A 338 -6.39 17.41 -10.07
CA THR A 338 -7.34 18.48 -9.77
C THR A 338 -6.68 19.82 -10.07
N ALA A 339 -7.46 20.88 -10.22
CA ALA A 339 -6.90 22.25 -10.40
C ALA A 339 -5.95 22.59 -9.25
N ASP A 340 -6.24 22.13 -8.03
CA ASP A 340 -5.41 22.36 -6.84
C ASP A 340 -4.08 21.59 -6.89
N GLU A 341 -4.09 20.35 -7.39
CA GLU A 341 -2.85 19.58 -7.59
C GLU A 341 -1.99 20.16 -8.71
N THR A 342 -2.62 20.63 -9.79
CA THR A 342 -1.92 21.34 -10.87
C THR A 342 -1.24 22.60 -10.34
N ASN A 343 -1.92 23.37 -9.50
CA ASN A 343 -1.36 24.52 -8.82
C ASN A 343 -0.22 24.13 -7.86
N SER A 344 -0.38 23.07 -7.10
CA SER A 344 0.67 22.56 -6.19
C SER A 344 1.91 22.13 -6.94
N LEU A 345 1.77 21.44 -8.08
CA LEU A 345 2.89 21.07 -8.94
C LEU A 345 3.55 22.27 -9.60
N ALA A 346 2.78 23.31 -9.97
CA ALA A 346 3.31 24.54 -10.51
C ALA A 346 4.13 25.30 -9.45
N LEU A 347 3.68 25.28 -8.18
CA LEU A 347 4.33 25.93 -7.05
C LEU A 347 5.46 25.09 -6.41
N LEU A 348 5.60 23.81 -6.76
CA LEU A 348 6.57 22.90 -6.16
C LEU A 348 7.98 23.46 -6.16
N GLU A 349 8.40 24.06 -7.27
CA GLU A 349 9.74 24.63 -7.42
C GLU A 349 9.96 25.83 -6.48
N SER A 350 9.00 26.73 -6.34
CA SER A 350 9.10 27.88 -5.43
C SER A 350 9.08 27.42 -3.96
N VAL A 351 8.19 26.53 -3.60
CA VAL A 351 8.09 26.01 -2.23
C VAL A 351 9.37 25.28 -1.79
N LEU A 352 9.95 24.46 -2.69
CA LEU A 352 11.21 23.79 -2.40
C LEU A 352 12.39 24.78 -2.34
N SER A 353 12.42 25.80 -3.21
CA SER A 353 13.48 26.82 -3.23
C SER A 353 13.48 27.67 -1.96
N ASP A 354 12.33 27.96 -1.40
CA ASP A 354 12.20 28.69 -0.13
C ASP A 354 12.73 27.90 1.07
N LYS A 355 12.66 26.58 1.00
CA LYS A 355 13.08 25.69 2.10
C LYS A 355 14.52 25.20 1.94
N VAL A 356 14.95 24.96 0.70
CA VAL A 356 16.29 24.40 0.39
C VAL A 356 17.14 25.50 -0.20
N ILE A 357 17.91 26.13 0.65
CA ILE A 357 18.72 27.32 0.33
C ILE A 357 19.97 26.92 -0.49
N GLY A 358 20.31 27.76 -1.50
CA GLY A 358 21.54 27.63 -2.27
C GLY A 358 21.53 26.57 -3.37
N GLN A 359 20.38 25.90 -3.62
CA GLN A 359 20.28 24.77 -4.53
C GLN A 359 19.19 24.95 -5.62
N SER A 360 19.03 26.15 -6.13
CA SER A 360 17.95 26.49 -7.07
C SER A 360 17.95 25.64 -8.37
N GLU A 361 19.12 25.31 -8.91
CA GLU A 361 19.25 24.46 -10.10
C GLU A 361 18.82 23.02 -9.80
N ALA A 362 19.24 22.48 -8.66
CA ALA A 362 18.84 21.16 -8.20
C ALA A 362 17.33 21.05 -8.07
N VAL A 363 16.70 22.01 -7.40
CA VAL A 363 15.26 22.09 -7.18
C VAL A 363 14.52 22.20 -8.53
N SER A 364 14.98 23.03 -9.45
CA SER A 364 14.36 23.20 -10.78
C SER A 364 14.36 21.90 -11.58
N LYS A 365 15.47 21.18 -11.62
CA LYS A 365 15.59 19.91 -12.34
C LYS A 365 14.66 18.83 -11.77
N ILE A 366 14.59 18.71 -10.44
CA ILE A 366 13.71 17.77 -9.76
C ILE A 366 12.24 18.11 -10.05
N ALA A 367 11.84 19.37 -9.89
CA ALA A 367 10.47 19.80 -10.13
C ALA A 367 10.02 19.53 -11.58
N LYS A 368 10.89 19.79 -12.57
CA LYS A 368 10.61 19.47 -13.98
C LYS A 368 10.43 17.97 -14.21
N SER A 369 11.27 17.12 -13.63
CA SER A 369 11.17 15.67 -13.77
C SER A 369 9.89 15.12 -13.16
N ILE A 370 9.51 15.60 -11.99
CA ILE A 370 8.28 15.19 -11.30
C ILE A 370 7.04 15.64 -12.08
N ARG A 371 7.02 16.87 -12.59
CA ARG A 371 5.92 17.37 -13.43
C ARG A 371 5.72 16.49 -14.66
N ARG A 372 6.80 16.12 -15.37
CA ARG A 372 6.73 15.21 -16.54
C ARG A 372 6.08 13.88 -16.22
N ASN A 373 6.40 13.31 -15.07
CA ASN A 373 5.80 12.05 -14.62
C ASN A 373 4.31 12.21 -14.28
N ARG A 374 3.95 13.24 -13.51
CA ARG A 374 2.56 13.45 -13.06
C ARG A 374 1.59 13.76 -14.19
N ILE A 375 2.06 14.41 -15.26
CA ILE A 375 1.26 14.66 -16.47
C ILE A 375 1.07 13.38 -17.31
N GLY A 376 1.84 12.31 -17.01
CA GLY A 376 1.73 11.03 -17.72
C GLY A 376 2.55 10.90 -18.99
N ILE A 377 3.49 11.84 -19.26
CA ILE A 377 4.38 11.79 -20.44
C ILE A 377 5.49 10.76 -20.26
N LYS A 378 5.90 10.50 -19.02
CA LYS A 378 6.94 9.52 -18.71
C LYS A 378 6.40 8.09 -18.80
N ASP A 379 7.26 7.13 -19.15
CA ASP A 379 6.93 5.70 -19.16
C ASP A 379 6.33 5.26 -17.80
N PRO A 380 5.09 4.75 -17.77
CA PRO A 380 4.41 4.36 -16.54
C PRO A 380 5.05 3.17 -15.84
N LYS A 381 5.94 2.45 -16.49
CA LYS A 381 6.68 1.32 -15.88
C LYS A 381 7.80 1.78 -14.97
N LYS A 382 8.31 3.00 -15.13
CA LYS A 382 9.45 3.53 -14.38
C LYS A 382 9.01 4.25 -13.10
N PRO A 383 9.92 4.38 -12.09
CA PRO A 383 9.69 5.21 -10.92
C PRO A 383 9.30 6.66 -11.28
N ILE A 384 8.66 7.38 -10.36
CA ILE A 384 8.29 8.79 -10.54
C ILE A 384 9.51 9.63 -10.94
N GLY A 385 10.63 9.42 -10.27
CA GLY A 385 11.90 10.04 -10.58
C GLY A 385 13.06 9.21 -10.06
N SER A 386 14.21 9.34 -10.74
CA SER A 386 15.45 8.70 -10.30
C SER A 386 16.61 9.70 -10.41
N PHE A 387 17.25 9.99 -9.29
CA PHE A 387 18.22 11.05 -9.17
C PHE A 387 19.52 10.61 -8.48
N ILE A 388 20.66 11.08 -8.95
CA ILE A 388 21.91 11.03 -8.20
C ILE A 388 22.22 12.45 -7.72
N PHE A 389 22.35 12.63 -6.40
CA PHE A 389 22.73 13.88 -5.77
C PHE A 389 24.22 13.87 -5.45
N LEU A 390 24.96 14.74 -6.13
CA LEU A 390 26.41 14.90 -5.95
C LEU A 390 26.72 16.18 -5.19
N GLY A 391 27.61 16.12 -4.25
CA GLY A 391 28.06 17.30 -3.51
C GLY A 391 28.74 16.92 -2.20
N SER A 392 29.38 17.90 -1.58
CA SER A 392 30.00 17.75 -0.26
C SER A 392 29.00 17.42 0.83
N THR A 393 29.47 17.00 1.97
CA THR A 393 28.64 16.76 3.16
C THR A 393 28.03 18.09 3.63
N GLY A 394 26.78 18.07 4.09
CA GLY A 394 26.14 19.22 4.71
C GLY A 394 25.61 20.31 3.76
N VAL A 395 25.56 20.06 2.44
CA VAL A 395 25.00 21.00 1.44
C VAL A 395 23.48 20.89 1.23
N GLY A 396 22.81 19.98 1.95
CA GLY A 396 21.37 19.84 1.92
C GLY A 396 20.80 18.68 1.10
N LYS A 397 21.60 17.69 0.66
CA LYS A 397 21.16 16.54 -0.13
C LYS A 397 20.02 15.75 0.55
N THR A 398 20.25 15.30 1.76
CA THR A 398 19.24 14.56 2.55
C THR A 398 18.06 15.45 2.96
N TYR A 399 18.31 16.72 3.20
CA TYR A 399 17.26 17.69 3.54
C TYR A 399 16.30 17.91 2.37
N LEU A 400 16.83 18.06 1.15
CA LEU A 400 15.99 18.15 -0.05
C LEU A 400 15.13 16.90 -0.24
N ALA A 401 15.67 15.71 -0.01
CA ALA A 401 14.91 14.47 -0.08
C ALA A 401 13.76 14.44 0.94
N LYS A 402 13.98 14.94 2.17
CA LYS A 402 12.92 15.07 3.19
C LYS A 402 11.85 16.07 2.79
N GLN A 403 12.23 17.25 2.30
CA GLN A 403 11.26 18.24 1.84
C GLN A 403 10.48 17.75 0.65
N LEU A 404 11.11 17.01 -0.26
CA LEU A 404 10.44 16.38 -1.38
C LEU A 404 9.40 15.35 -0.91
N ALA A 405 9.73 14.52 0.09
CA ALA A 405 8.79 13.58 0.69
C ALA A 405 7.58 14.32 1.30
N LYS A 406 7.82 15.42 1.99
CA LYS A 406 6.76 16.24 2.61
C LYS A 406 5.83 16.87 1.55
N GLU A 407 6.41 17.47 0.51
CA GLU A 407 5.61 18.19 -0.49
C GLU A 407 4.88 17.28 -1.48
N ILE A 408 5.47 16.13 -1.85
CA ILE A 408 4.85 15.21 -2.81
C ILE A 408 4.02 14.14 -2.11
N PHE A 409 4.51 13.62 -0.98
CA PHE A 409 3.93 12.47 -0.29
C PHE A 409 3.27 12.83 1.04
N GLY A 410 3.17 14.12 1.36
CA GLY A 410 2.40 14.65 2.48
C GLY A 410 3.08 14.60 3.85
N SER A 411 4.17 13.84 4.03
CA SER A 411 4.91 13.73 5.29
C SER A 411 6.39 13.42 5.06
N GLU A 412 7.26 13.95 5.93
CA GLU A 412 8.67 13.57 5.97
C GLU A 412 8.87 12.08 6.32
N ASP A 413 7.91 11.47 7.01
CA ASP A 413 7.91 10.04 7.34
C ASP A 413 7.74 9.12 6.12
N ASN A 414 7.27 9.67 5.00
CA ASN A 414 7.19 8.97 3.72
C ASN A 414 8.55 8.96 2.98
N MET A 415 9.64 8.94 3.73
CA MET A 415 10.99 8.72 3.24
C MET A 415 11.56 7.44 3.86
N ILE A 416 12.03 6.55 2.99
CA ILE A 416 12.76 5.35 3.33
C ILE A 416 14.25 5.66 3.13
N ARG A 417 15.04 5.66 4.19
CA ARG A 417 16.49 5.92 4.13
C ARG A 417 17.26 4.63 4.33
N ILE A 418 18.12 4.30 3.39
CA ILE A 418 19.02 3.17 3.42
C ILE A 418 20.46 3.70 3.36
N ASP A 419 21.23 3.48 4.42
CA ASP A 419 22.64 3.86 4.47
C ASP A 419 23.48 2.75 3.81
N MET A 420 24.07 3.05 2.66
CA MET A 420 24.85 2.08 1.90
C MET A 420 26.19 1.71 2.55
N SER A 421 26.62 2.44 3.55
CA SER A 421 27.81 2.06 4.34
C SER A 421 27.63 0.75 5.12
N GLU A 422 26.37 0.37 5.39
CA GLU A 422 26.03 -0.91 6.03
C GLU A 422 25.99 -2.10 5.04
N TYR A 423 26.05 -1.83 3.74
CA TYR A 423 25.88 -2.82 2.65
C TYR A 423 27.10 -2.91 1.73
N GLN A 424 28.29 -2.80 2.29
CA GLN A 424 29.55 -2.88 1.54
C GLN A 424 29.92 -4.31 1.15
N GLU A 425 29.56 -5.28 1.98
CA GLU A 425 29.91 -6.67 1.78
C GLU A 425 28.79 -7.45 1.07
N LYS A 426 29.20 -8.46 0.29
CA LYS A 426 28.26 -9.24 -0.53
C LYS A 426 27.16 -9.93 0.30
N HIS A 427 27.48 -10.42 1.49
CA HIS A 427 26.50 -11.09 2.34
C HIS A 427 25.45 -10.14 2.93
N THR A 428 25.70 -8.82 2.96
CA THR A 428 24.74 -7.84 3.48
C THR A 428 23.61 -7.55 2.50
N ILE A 429 23.74 -7.91 1.23
CA ILE A 429 22.69 -7.74 0.20
C ILE A 429 21.44 -8.54 0.57
N SER A 430 21.61 -9.71 1.18
CA SER A 430 20.49 -10.52 1.67
C SER A 430 19.65 -9.82 2.75
N ARG A 431 20.24 -8.92 3.52
CA ARG A 431 19.51 -8.07 4.48
C ARG A 431 18.66 -7.00 3.77
N LEU A 432 19.08 -6.58 2.59
CA LEU A 432 18.39 -5.54 1.83
C LEU A 432 17.19 -6.09 1.06
N ILE A 433 17.35 -7.24 0.39
CA ILE A 433 16.39 -7.82 -0.56
C ILE A 433 15.72 -9.08 0.03
N GLY A 434 16.32 -9.70 1.04
CA GLY A 434 15.90 -10.96 1.66
C GLY A 434 16.94 -12.07 1.44
N ALA A 435 16.96 -13.04 2.34
CA ALA A 435 17.87 -14.18 2.29
C ALA A 435 17.38 -15.24 1.29
N PRO A 436 18.28 -15.91 0.53
CA PRO A 436 17.89 -17.02 -0.34
C PRO A 436 17.26 -18.18 0.45
N PRO A 437 16.45 -19.04 -0.21
CA PRO A 437 15.90 -20.23 0.42
C PRO A 437 16.97 -21.10 1.11
N GLY A 438 16.72 -21.50 2.35
CA GLY A 438 17.63 -22.32 3.14
C GLY A 438 18.60 -21.57 4.05
N TYR A 439 18.60 -20.24 4.03
CA TYR A 439 19.38 -19.42 4.96
C TYR A 439 18.51 -18.85 6.09
N VAL A 440 19.13 -18.59 7.26
CA VAL A 440 18.47 -17.97 8.42
C VAL A 440 17.95 -16.58 8.02
N GLY A 441 16.69 -16.28 8.35
CA GLY A 441 16.04 -15.00 8.00
C GLY A 441 15.33 -14.97 6.65
N HIS A 442 15.21 -16.11 5.94
CA HIS A 442 14.48 -16.19 4.66
C HIS A 442 13.02 -15.76 4.78
N GLU A 443 12.36 -16.03 5.90
CA GLU A 443 10.95 -15.67 6.14
C GLU A 443 10.73 -14.21 6.52
N GLU A 444 11.77 -13.48 6.92
CA GLU A 444 11.66 -12.09 7.42
C GLU A 444 11.59 -11.04 6.30
N GLY A 445 11.91 -11.39 5.06
CA GLY A 445 12.00 -10.44 3.94
C GLY A 445 13.21 -9.50 4.04
N GLY A 446 13.41 -8.63 3.05
CA GLY A 446 14.50 -7.66 3.03
C GLY A 446 14.10 -6.32 3.63
N GLN A 447 15.03 -5.60 4.22
CA GLN A 447 14.77 -4.28 4.82
C GLN A 447 14.21 -3.27 3.81
N LEU A 448 14.75 -3.20 2.60
CA LEU A 448 14.24 -2.32 1.55
C LEU A 448 12.88 -2.80 1.04
N THR A 449 12.77 -4.07 0.71
CA THR A 449 11.57 -4.63 0.11
C THR A 449 10.37 -4.57 1.02
N GLU A 450 10.51 -4.86 2.31
CA GLU A 450 9.43 -4.74 3.29
C GLU A 450 9.04 -3.27 3.57
N GLN A 451 10.02 -2.36 3.65
CA GLN A 451 9.71 -0.94 3.85
C GLN A 451 8.94 -0.34 2.66
N VAL A 452 9.34 -0.66 1.42
CA VAL A 452 8.65 -0.18 0.22
C VAL A 452 7.28 -0.83 0.07
N LYS A 453 7.13 -2.11 0.41
CA LYS A 453 5.82 -2.77 0.45
C LYS A 453 4.86 -2.06 1.40
N ASN A 454 5.35 -1.65 2.57
CA ASN A 454 4.54 -0.94 3.56
C ASN A 454 4.29 0.54 3.21
N LYS A 455 5.21 1.16 2.47
CA LYS A 455 5.14 2.56 2.01
C LYS A 455 5.40 2.64 0.50
N PRO A 456 4.46 2.19 -0.33
CA PRO A 456 4.66 2.13 -1.78
C PRO A 456 4.69 3.52 -2.46
N TYR A 457 4.29 4.56 -1.72
CA TYR A 457 4.27 5.95 -2.14
C TYR A 457 5.23 6.75 -1.26
N SER A 458 6.51 6.78 -1.63
CA SER A 458 7.58 7.32 -0.79
C SER A 458 8.80 7.77 -1.58
N VAL A 459 9.66 8.54 -0.93
CA VAL A 459 11.03 8.78 -1.38
C VAL A 459 11.92 7.67 -0.84
N VAL A 460 12.62 6.97 -1.71
CA VAL A 460 13.63 5.97 -1.32
C VAL A 460 15.01 6.59 -1.50
N LEU A 461 15.66 6.87 -0.40
CA LEU A 461 16.98 7.49 -0.34
C LEU A 461 18.07 6.46 -0.05
N PHE A 462 18.96 6.24 -1.02
CA PHE A 462 20.18 5.46 -0.85
C PHE A 462 21.31 6.43 -0.53
N ASP A 463 21.72 6.48 0.73
CA ASP A 463 22.75 7.39 1.21
C ASP A 463 24.14 6.79 1.00
N GLU A 464 25.10 7.58 0.50
CA GLU A 464 26.47 7.18 0.20
C GLU A 464 26.57 5.96 -0.75
N ILE A 465 25.87 6.05 -1.90
CA ILE A 465 25.75 4.94 -2.86
C ILE A 465 27.09 4.38 -3.36
N GLU A 466 28.17 5.18 -3.35
CA GLU A 466 29.51 4.75 -3.72
C GLU A 466 30.11 3.69 -2.79
N LYS A 467 29.58 3.57 -1.59
CA LYS A 467 30.01 2.54 -0.61
C LYS A 467 29.32 1.20 -0.81
N ALA A 468 28.25 1.16 -1.59
CA ALA A 468 27.48 -0.04 -1.84
C ALA A 468 28.28 -1.12 -2.57
N ASN A 469 28.00 -2.38 -2.27
CA ASN A 469 28.53 -3.50 -3.05
C ASN A 469 28.02 -3.43 -4.49
N LYS A 470 28.88 -3.82 -5.46
CA LYS A 470 28.56 -3.74 -6.89
C LYS A 470 27.34 -4.55 -7.30
N ASP A 471 27.04 -5.64 -6.61
CA ASP A 471 25.90 -6.51 -6.92
C ASP A 471 24.55 -5.81 -6.62
N ILE A 472 24.52 -4.79 -5.74
CA ILE A 472 23.34 -3.98 -5.48
C ILE A 472 22.91 -3.19 -6.71
N PHE A 473 23.86 -2.71 -7.52
CA PHE A 473 23.56 -1.96 -8.74
C PHE A 473 22.75 -2.79 -9.76
N SER A 474 23.00 -4.09 -9.84
CA SER A 474 22.20 -4.98 -10.70
C SER A 474 20.74 -5.06 -10.26
N SER A 475 20.48 -5.08 -8.96
CA SER A 475 19.12 -5.03 -8.39
C SER A 475 18.46 -3.68 -8.62
N LEU A 476 19.21 -2.59 -8.49
CA LEU A 476 18.71 -1.24 -8.75
C LEU A 476 18.41 -1.01 -10.24
N LEU A 477 19.15 -1.63 -11.15
CA LEU A 477 18.82 -1.59 -12.58
C LEU A 477 17.41 -2.11 -12.86
N GLN A 478 17.00 -3.20 -12.23
CA GLN A 478 15.64 -3.72 -12.35
C GLN A 478 14.60 -2.71 -11.87
N VAL A 479 14.86 -2.01 -10.77
CA VAL A 479 13.98 -0.94 -10.27
C VAL A 479 13.88 0.21 -11.27
N LEU A 480 14.99 0.62 -11.86
CA LEU A 480 15.04 1.77 -12.77
C LEU A 480 14.42 1.48 -14.14
N ASP A 481 14.48 0.23 -14.62
CA ASP A 481 13.93 -0.16 -15.92
C ASP A 481 12.47 -0.59 -15.83
N ASP A 482 12.16 -1.50 -14.91
CA ASP A 482 10.86 -2.17 -14.82
C ASP A 482 9.98 -1.63 -13.68
N GLY A 483 10.53 -0.77 -12.82
CA GLY A 483 9.83 -0.20 -11.67
C GLY A 483 9.46 -1.22 -10.60
N HIS A 484 10.10 -2.38 -10.58
CA HIS A 484 9.91 -3.39 -9.54
C HIS A 484 11.21 -4.08 -9.16
N LEU A 485 11.24 -4.67 -7.98
CA LEU A 485 12.32 -5.51 -7.47
C LEU A 485 11.74 -6.83 -7.01
N THR A 486 12.30 -7.95 -7.49
CA THR A 486 11.91 -9.28 -7.01
C THR A 486 12.68 -9.60 -5.74
N ASP A 487 11.95 -9.88 -4.66
CA ASP A 487 12.56 -10.27 -3.39
C ASP A 487 12.98 -11.76 -3.38
N SER A 488 13.59 -12.19 -2.30
CA SER A 488 14.02 -13.58 -2.12
C SER A 488 12.88 -14.61 -2.09
N LEU A 489 11.65 -14.16 -1.81
CA LEU A 489 10.43 -14.97 -1.81
C LEU A 489 9.77 -15.04 -3.20
N GLY A 490 10.35 -14.40 -4.22
CA GLY A 490 9.78 -14.33 -5.57
C GLY A 490 8.70 -13.25 -5.72
N ARG A 491 8.42 -12.45 -4.69
CA ARG A 491 7.41 -11.39 -4.74
C ARG A 491 7.96 -10.17 -5.48
N LYS A 492 7.17 -9.61 -6.38
CA LYS A 492 7.49 -8.37 -7.09
C LYS A 492 7.09 -7.16 -6.25
N ILE A 493 8.06 -6.43 -5.75
CA ILE A 493 7.85 -5.21 -4.97
C ILE A 493 7.84 -4.01 -5.90
N ASN A 494 6.78 -3.21 -5.85
CA ASN A 494 6.51 -2.11 -6.77
C ASN A 494 7.18 -0.80 -6.31
N PHE A 495 8.02 -0.22 -7.18
CA PHE A 495 8.68 1.07 -7.00
C PHE A 495 8.16 2.16 -7.95
N LYS A 496 7.16 1.88 -8.78
CA LYS A 496 6.65 2.82 -9.80
C LYS A 496 6.11 4.13 -9.20
N ASN A 497 5.65 4.08 -7.96
CA ASN A 497 5.13 5.22 -7.22
C ASN A 497 6.14 5.83 -6.25
N CYS A 498 7.42 5.45 -6.35
CA CYS A 498 8.51 5.98 -5.54
C CYS A 498 9.34 6.99 -6.34
N VAL A 499 9.98 7.90 -5.61
CA VAL A 499 11.09 8.72 -6.09
C VAL A 499 12.38 8.11 -5.56
N ILE A 500 13.28 7.73 -6.45
CA ILE A 500 14.58 7.12 -6.09
C ILE A 500 15.64 8.20 -6.05
N ILE A 501 16.28 8.37 -4.92
CA ILE A 501 17.37 9.34 -4.72
C ILE A 501 18.60 8.59 -4.21
N MET A 502 19.72 8.80 -4.84
CA MET A 502 21.02 8.28 -4.43
C MET A 502 21.94 9.45 -4.12
N THR A 503 22.52 9.50 -2.93
CA THR A 503 23.50 10.53 -2.60
C THR A 503 24.92 10.01 -2.79
N SER A 504 25.82 10.86 -3.23
CA SER A 504 27.24 10.53 -3.37
C SER A 504 28.16 11.72 -3.14
N ASN A 505 29.34 11.42 -2.62
CA ASN A 505 30.43 12.37 -2.43
C ASN A 505 31.56 12.16 -3.46
N VAL A 506 31.34 11.31 -4.47
CA VAL A 506 32.34 11.00 -5.50
C VAL A 506 32.77 12.28 -6.25
N GLY A 507 34.07 12.43 -6.41
CA GLY A 507 34.64 13.54 -7.19
C GLY A 507 34.78 14.87 -6.42
N VAL A 508 34.14 15.02 -5.25
CA VAL A 508 34.15 16.26 -4.46
C VAL A 508 35.58 16.63 -3.98
N LYS A 509 36.37 15.66 -3.53
CA LYS A 509 37.76 15.89 -3.11
C LYS A 509 38.61 16.46 -4.22
N LYS A 510 38.47 15.98 -5.45
CA LYS A 510 39.22 16.52 -6.60
C LYS A 510 38.76 17.92 -6.98
N LEU A 511 37.51 18.28 -6.73
CA LEU A 511 37.03 19.65 -6.97
C LEU A 511 37.62 20.65 -5.97
N GLN A 512 37.85 20.23 -4.72
CA GLN A 512 38.50 21.04 -3.69
C GLN A 512 39.94 21.29 -4.05
N ASP A 513 40.66 20.29 -4.58
CA ASP A 513 42.02 20.42 -5.07
C ASP A 513 42.15 21.40 -6.25
N PHE A 514 41.13 21.47 -7.13
CA PHE A 514 41.07 22.45 -8.23
C PHE A 514 40.74 23.89 -7.78
N GLY A 515 40.08 24.05 -6.63
CA GLY A 515 39.72 25.37 -6.06
C GLY A 515 40.87 26.09 -5.35
N ALA A 516 41.93 25.35 -4.95
CA ALA A 516 43.08 25.89 -4.23
C ALA A 516 44.15 26.58 -5.14
N GLY A 517 43.92 26.59 -6.47
CA GLY A 517 44.83 27.28 -7.42
C GLY A 517 44.66 28.79 -7.41
N VAL A 518 45.63 29.49 -6.87
CA VAL A 518 45.71 30.97 -6.81
C VAL A 518 45.68 31.58 -8.20
N GLY A 519 44.72 32.45 -8.50
CA GLY A 519 44.67 33.26 -9.70
C GLY A 519 43.46 34.16 -9.79
N PHE A 520 43.64 35.44 -10.10
CA PHE A 520 42.72 36.55 -10.14
C PHE A 520 41.37 36.25 -10.85
N GLU A 521 40.28 36.63 -10.22
CA GLU A 521 38.92 36.46 -10.74
C GLU A 521 38.55 37.50 -11.74
N THR A 522 38.23 37.08 -12.97
CA THR A 522 37.41 37.82 -13.93
C THR A 522 36.09 37.07 -14.16
N SER A 523 34.98 37.78 -14.30
CA SER A 523 33.61 37.25 -14.41
C SER A 523 33.39 36.19 -15.50
N THR A 524 34.21 36.17 -16.54
CA THR A 524 34.24 35.15 -17.61
C THR A 524 34.91 33.85 -17.17
N SER A 525 35.76 33.91 -16.15
CA SER A 525 36.50 32.77 -15.60
C SER A 525 35.62 31.86 -14.69
N SER A 526 34.54 32.38 -14.12
CA SER A 526 33.66 31.61 -13.22
C SER A 526 32.79 30.62 -14.00
N TYR A 527 32.26 30.99 -15.16
CA TYR A 527 31.46 30.07 -15.98
C TYR A 527 32.26 28.90 -16.54
N VAL A 528 33.46 29.18 -17.03
CA VAL A 528 34.39 28.15 -17.57
C VAL A 528 34.84 27.18 -16.44
N LYS A 529 35.08 27.69 -15.24
CA LYS A 529 35.42 26.87 -14.08
C LYS A 529 34.26 25.96 -13.66
N GLU A 530 33.03 26.44 -13.73
CA GLU A 530 31.85 25.67 -13.32
C GLU A 530 31.54 24.55 -14.32
N GLU A 531 31.71 24.82 -15.61
CA GLU A 531 31.55 23.80 -16.64
C GLU A 531 32.65 22.72 -16.59
N GLN A 532 33.90 23.10 -16.31
CA GLN A 532 34.99 22.17 -16.07
C GLN A 532 34.79 21.34 -14.81
N LYS A 533 34.23 21.90 -13.73
CA LYS A 533 33.84 21.18 -12.53
C LYS A 533 32.79 20.11 -12.84
N ARG A 534 31.77 20.46 -13.61
CA ARG A 534 30.71 19.53 -14.03
C ARG A 534 31.24 18.39 -14.90
N GLU A 535 32.13 18.68 -15.85
CA GLU A 535 32.77 17.65 -16.66
C GLU A 535 33.66 16.71 -15.84
N THR A 536 34.40 17.24 -14.88
CA THR A 536 35.25 16.46 -13.99
C THR A 536 34.40 15.51 -13.13
N LEU A 537 33.30 16.00 -12.56
CA LEU A 537 32.36 15.16 -11.79
C LEU A 537 31.75 14.08 -12.65
N LYS A 538 31.32 14.40 -13.89
CA LYS A 538 30.80 13.39 -14.82
C LYS A 538 31.82 12.33 -15.18
N LYS A 539 33.11 12.73 -15.34
CA LYS A 539 34.20 11.76 -15.57
C LYS A 539 34.47 10.87 -14.36
N GLU A 540 34.44 11.41 -13.16
CA GLU A 540 34.60 10.61 -11.93
C GLU A 540 33.41 9.66 -11.69
N LEU A 541 32.18 10.10 -11.97
CA LEU A 541 31.01 9.23 -11.91
C LEU A 541 31.13 8.00 -12.83
N LYS A 542 31.61 8.22 -14.07
CA LYS A 542 31.81 7.14 -15.06
C LYS A 542 32.86 6.12 -14.63
N LYS A 543 33.75 6.46 -13.69
CA LYS A 543 34.71 5.50 -13.10
C LYS A 543 34.08 4.63 -12.03
N PHE A 544 33.09 5.17 -11.28
CA PHE A 544 32.44 4.47 -10.19
C PHE A 544 31.23 3.65 -10.67
N PHE A 545 30.44 4.22 -11.57
CA PHE A 545 29.20 3.62 -12.05
C PHE A 545 29.33 3.17 -13.50
N GLN A 546 28.79 2.01 -13.79
CA GLN A 546 28.74 1.51 -15.16
C GLN A 546 27.89 2.46 -16.03
N PRO A 547 28.26 2.68 -17.31
CA PRO A 547 27.49 3.52 -18.22
C PRO A 547 26.02 3.13 -18.34
N GLU A 548 25.74 1.84 -18.26
CA GLU A 548 24.41 1.28 -18.29
C GLU A 548 23.55 1.81 -17.14
N PHE A 549 24.07 1.85 -15.92
CA PHE A 549 23.40 2.37 -14.74
C PHE A 549 23.12 3.89 -14.87
N LEU A 550 24.14 4.66 -15.28
CA LEU A 550 24.00 6.12 -15.43
C LEU A 550 22.98 6.53 -16.50
N ASN A 551 22.85 5.72 -17.56
CA ASN A 551 21.89 5.99 -18.64
C ASN A 551 20.43 5.76 -18.22
N ARG A 552 20.19 5.08 -17.13
CA ARG A 552 18.84 4.81 -16.61
C ARG A 552 18.40 5.80 -15.53
N ILE A 553 19.33 6.60 -15.03
CA ILE A 553 19.04 7.69 -14.09
C ILE A 553 18.44 8.87 -14.87
N ASP A 554 17.36 9.45 -14.38
CA ASP A 554 16.70 10.59 -15.02
C ASP A 554 17.61 11.83 -15.02
N GLU A 555 18.21 12.14 -13.87
CA GLU A 555 19.07 13.32 -13.75
C GLU A 555 20.20 13.09 -12.72
N VAL A 556 21.37 13.59 -13.06
CA VAL A 556 22.48 13.77 -12.13
C VAL A 556 22.50 15.22 -11.66
N ILE A 557 22.28 15.43 -10.37
CA ILE A 557 22.10 16.75 -9.78
C ILE A 557 23.33 17.10 -8.94
N ILE A 558 23.97 18.20 -9.28
CA ILE A 558 25.15 18.71 -8.57
C ILE A 558 24.70 19.76 -7.57
N PHE A 559 25.03 19.53 -6.29
CA PHE A 559 24.79 20.47 -5.21
C PHE A 559 25.96 21.46 -5.09
N ASN A 560 25.63 22.72 -5.03
CA ASN A 560 26.61 23.79 -4.86
C ASN A 560 27.09 23.85 -3.41
N SER A 561 28.33 24.31 -3.21
CA SER A 561 28.80 24.67 -1.86
C SER A 561 28.04 25.88 -1.36
N LEU A 562 27.74 25.88 -0.06
CA LEU A 562 27.03 26.98 0.59
C LEU A 562 27.94 28.18 0.80
N ASN A 563 27.46 29.36 0.47
CA ASN A 563 28.14 30.62 0.78
C ASN A 563 27.68 31.17 2.17
N LYS A 564 28.32 32.23 2.66
CA LYS A 564 27.98 32.81 3.97
C LYS A 564 26.53 33.33 4.06
N GLU A 565 26.00 33.88 2.97
CA GLU A 565 24.61 34.36 2.92
C GLU A 565 23.61 33.18 2.94
N ASP A 566 23.94 32.11 2.26
CA ASP A 566 23.12 30.88 2.30
C ASP A 566 23.07 30.29 3.71
N VAL A 567 24.21 30.27 4.40
CA VAL A 567 24.29 29.80 5.80
C VAL A 567 23.43 30.63 6.71
N LYS A 568 23.45 31.98 6.58
CA LYS A 568 22.58 32.86 7.37
C LYS A 568 21.09 32.60 7.12
N LYS A 569 20.70 32.36 5.89
CA LYS A 569 19.32 32.00 5.55
C LYS A 569 18.90 30.68 6.20
N ILE A 570 19.78 29.67 6.17
CA ILE A 570 19.54 28.37 6.82
C ILE A 570 19.38 28.56 8.32
N VAL A 571 20.25 29.35 8.97
CA VAL A 571 20.13 29.65 10.40
C VAL A 571 18.80 30.29 10.73
N ARG A 572 18.32 31.25 9.92
CA ARG A 572 17.00 31.86 10.12
C ARG A 572 15.87 30.84 10.06
N ILE A 573 15.89 29.94 9.09
CA ILE A 573 14.88 28.87 8.96
C ILE A 573 14.88 27.97 10.21
N GLU A 574 16.04 27.54 10.68
CA GLU A 574 16.14 26.70 11.88
C GLU A 574 15.72 27.43 13.16
N MET A 575 16.02 28.74 13.25
CA MET A 575 15.57 29.59 14.35
C MET A 575 14.05 29.82 14.33
N ASP A 576 13.44 29.97 13.17
CA ASP A 576 11.98 30.06 13.03
C ASP A 576 11.29 28.76 13.47
N ILE A 577 11.89 27.61 13.20
CA ILE A 577 11.41 26.31 13.71
C ILE A 577 11.50 26.28 15.24
N LEU A 578 12.61 26.73 15.83
CA LEU A 578 12.78 26.83 17.29
C LEU A 578 11.75 27.79 17.89
N LYS A 579 11.58 28.97 17.29
CA LYS A 579 10.57 29.96 17.70
C LYS A 579 9.16 29.37 17.71
N SER A 580 8.80 28.64 16.67
CA SER A 580 7.49 27.97 16.58
C SER A 580 7.30 26.93 17.69
N ARG A 581 8.32 26.16 18.02
CA ARG A 581 8.28 25.19 19.14
C ARG A 581 8.10 25.91 20.49
N LEU A 582 8.83 26.98 20.71
CA LEU A 582 8.72 27.79 21.95
C LEU A 582 7.33 28.43 22.08
N THR A 583 6.79 28.95 20.98
CA THR A 583 5.42 29.53 20.96
C THR A 583 4.37 28.45 21.28
N GLY A 584 4.53 27.23 20.79
CA GLY A 584 3.68 26.09 21.15
C GLY A 584 3.69 25.75 22.65
N LEU A 585 4.81 26.03 23.32
CA LEU A 585 4.99 25.92 24.79
C LEU A 585 4.61 27.21 25.53
N LYS A 586 4.03 28.22 24.86
CA LYS A 586 3.65 29.54 25.38
C LYS A 586 4.83 30.44 25.80
N TYR A 587 6.04 30.19 25.32
CA TYR A 587 7.19 31.06 25.46
C TYR A 587 7.34 31.88 24.17
N HIS A 588 7.29 33.20 24.27
CA HIS A 588 7.43 34.11 23.12
C HIS A 588 8.85 34.68 23.10
N VAL A 589 9.73 34.03 22.34
CA VAL A 589 11.14 34.46 22.24
C VAL A 589 11.41 34.90 20.80
N GLU A 590 11.92 36.11 20.66
CA GLU A 590 12.38 36.69 19.40
C GLU A 590 13.92 36.71 19.38
N PHE A 591 14.48 36.50 18.18
CA PHE A 591 15.92 36.46 17.97
C PHE A 591 16.32 37.64 17.08
N ASP A 592 17.35 38.39 17.52
CA ASP A 592 17.92 39.46 16.73
C ASP A 592 18.91 38.94 15.69
N ASP A 593 19.18 39.75 14.63
CA ASP A 593 20.14 39.34 13.56
C ASP A 593 21.55 39.11 14.08
N SER A 594 21.93 39.70 15.19
CA SER A 594 23.22 39.43 15.87
C SER A 594 23.37 37.97 16.31
N ILE A 595 22.27 37.30 16.68
CA ILE A 595 22.26 35.87 17.00
C ILE A 595 22.45 35.03 15.75
N VAL A 596 21.81 35.41 14.63
CA VAL A 596 21.99 34.75 13.32
C VAL A 596 23.46 34.80 12.91
N ASP A 597 24.11 35.95 13.05
CA ASP A 597 25.53 36.09 12.73
C ASP A 597 26.42 35.23 13.62
N MET A 598 26.19 35.23 14.93
CA MET A 598 26.91 34.41 15.89
C MET A 598 26.79 32.90 15.59
N ILE A 599 25.57 32.41 15.39
CA ILE A 599 25.31 30.99 15.10
C ILE A 599 25.93 30.61 13.75
N SER A 600 25.84 31.49 12.75
CA SER A 600 26.44 31.26 11.43
C SER A 600 27.96 31.11 11.48
N GLU A 601 28.63 31.89 12.31
CA GLU A 601 30.08 31.76 12.49
C GLU A 601 30.50 30.49 13.23
N VAL A 602 29.75 30.12 14.27
CA VAL A 602 30.06 28.94 15.10
C VAL A 602 29.65 27.64 14.44
N GLY A 603 28.54 27.65 13.72
CA GLY A 603 27.92 26.45 13.18
C GLY A 603 28.27 26.12 11.74
N PHE A 604 29.07 26.90 11.04
CA PHE A 604 29.52 26.62 9.68
C PHE A 604 30.97 26.10 9.67
N ASP A 605 31.18 25.01 8.93
CA ASP A 605 32.48 24.41 8.69
C ASP A 605 32.64 24.14 7.20
N GLU A 606 33.81 24.52 6.63
CA GLU A 606 34.04 24.34 5.19
C GLU A 606 34.04 22.87 4.74
N MET A 607 34.40 21.93 5.63
CA MET A 607 34.41 20.49 5.35
C MET A 607 33.03 19.85 5.54
N TYR A 608 32.28 20.28 6.57
CA TYR A 608 31.03 19.67 6.99
C TYR A 608 29.79 20.50 6.62
N GLY A 609 29.97 21.65 5.98
CA GLY A 609 28.93 22.56 5.53
C GLY A 609 28.05 23.06 6.68
N ALA A 610 26.73 23.01 6.49
CA ALA A 610 25.73 23.43 7.46
C ALA A 610 25.39 22.34 8.51
N ARG A 611 26.01 21.16 8.47
CA ARG A 611 25.69 20.06 9.41
C ARG A 611 25.87 20.42 10.88
N PRO A 612 26.92 21.18 11.30
CA PRO A 612 27.10 21.59 12.68
C PRO A 612 26.13 22.67 13.18
N LEU A 613 25.36 23.33 12.29
CA LEU A 613 24.45 24.41 12.67
C LEU A 613 23.40 23.99 13.71
N LYS A 614 22.79 22.83 13.55
CA LYS A 614 21.78 22.34 14.50
C LYS A 614 22.36 22.15 15.89
N ARG A 615 23.57 21.64 15.96
CA ARG A 615 24.28 21.50 17.23
C ARG A 615 24.64 22.85 17.83
N ALA A 616 25.08 23.81 17.01
CA ALA A 616 25.37 25.16 17.47
C ALA A 616 24.11 25.88 18.03
N ILE A 617 22.96 25.68 17.40
CA ILE A 617 21.66 26.19 17.90
C ILE A 617 21.33 25.52 19.23
N GLN A 618 21.48 24.21 19.33
CA GLN A 618 21.22 23.47 20.57
C GLN A 618 22.13 23.97 21.70
N ASP A 619 23.42 23.92 21.51
CA ASP A 619 24.46 24.23 22.55
C ASP A 619 24.42 25.71 22.95
N LYS A 620 23.97 26.62 22.09
CA LYS A 620 23.97 28.05 22.36
C LYS A 620 22.59 28.60 22.73
N LEU A 621 21.55 28.26 21.98
CA LEU A 621 20.24 28.82 22.16
C LEU A 621 19.33 27.95 23.03
N GLU A 622 19.21 26.66 22.71
CA GLU A 622 18.28 25.79 23.44
C GLU A 622 18.74 25.61 24.89
N ASP A 623 20.03 25.43 25.14
CA ASP A 623 20.61 25.31 26.48
C ASP A 623 20.41 26.61 27.28
N PHE A 624 20.74 27.77 26.67
CA PHE A 624 20.52 29.07 27.31
C PHE A 624 19.05 29.29 27.70
N ILE A 625 18.10 29.06 26.75
CA ILE A 625 16.69 29.24 27.01
C ILE A 625 16.20 28.27 28.08
N SER A 626 16.66 27.02 28.06
CA SER A 626 16.30 26.01 29.08
C SER A 626 16.74 26.42 30.48
N GLU A 627 17.97 26.91 30.61
CA GLU A 627 18.48 27.43 31.89
C GLU A 627 17.67 28.61 32.39
N GLU A 628 17.33 29.57 31.51
CA GLU A 628 16.57 30.79 31.90
C GLU A 628 15.11 30.45 32.24
N VAL A 629 14.52 29.45 31.63
CA VAL A 629 13.19 28.93 32.03
C VAL A 629 13.26 28.28 33.41
N ILE A 630 14.30 27.47 33.68
CA ILE A 630 14.48 26.83 35.01
C ILE A 630 14.73 27.85 36.10
N LYS A 631 15.49 28.93 35.81
CA LYS A 631 15.71 30.06 36.75
C LYS A 631 14.48 30.92 36.94
N GLY A 632 13.41 30.74 36.16
CA GLY A 632 12.19 31.54 36.23
C GLY A 632 12.32 32.92 35.60
N VAL A 633 13.34 33.18 34.79
CA VAL A 633 13.54 34.44 34.07
C VAL A 633 12.63 34.50 32.84
N ILE A 634 12.58 33.38 32.09
CA ILE A 634 11.62 33.18 30.98
C ILE A 634 10.41 32.45 31.54
N VAL A 635 9.25 33.08 31.48
CA VAL A 635 7.99 32.54 31.99
C VAL A 635 6.95 32.40 30.89
N GLU A 636 5.96 31.54 31.08
CA GLU A 636 4.85 31.37 30.14
C GLU A 636 4.10 32.69 29.92
N GLY A 637 3.80 33.03 28.68
CA GLY A 637 3.14 34.28 28.30
C GLY A 637 4.05 35.51 28.27
N GLY A 638 5.32 35.38 28.68
CA GLY A 638 6.30 36.48 28.61
C GLY A 638 6.86 36.64 27.18
N HIS A 639 7.20 37.90 26.83
CA HIS A 639 7.82 38.27 25.55
C HIS A 639 9.26 38.69 25.76
N TYR A 640 10.20 38.01 25.10
CA TYR A 640 11.61 38.25 25.26
C TYR A 640 12.28 38.42 23.90
N THR A 641 13.24 39.33 23.80
CA THR A 641 14.10 39.45 22.60
C THR A 641 15.53 39.18 23.01
N LEU A 642 16.14 38.20 22.38
CA LEU A 642 17.53 37.83 22.63
C LEU A 642 18.45 38.46 21.58
N ILE A 643 19.62 38.93 22.05
CA ILE A 643 20.71 39.47 21.21
C ILE A 643 22.01 38.78 21.55
N ALA A 644 22.92 38.79 20.60
CA ALA A 644 24.32 38.35 20.83
C ALA A 644 25.24 39.57 21.01
N ASP A 645 25.98 39.57 22.10
CA ASP A 645 27.02 40.55 22.40
C ASP A 645 28.30 39.82 22.82
N ASN A 646 29.40 40.01 22.11
CA ASN A 646 30.68 39.34 22.34
C ASN A 646 30.59 37.80 22.43
N LYS A 647 29.79 37.17 21.57
CA LYS A 647 29.46 35.73 21.55
C LYS A 647 28.71 35.18 22.77
N GLU A 648 28.17 36.05 23.58
CA GLU A 648 27.24 35.73 24.68
C GLU A 648 25.82 36.15 24.34
N ILE A 649 24.85 35.43 24.82
CA ILE A 649 23.43 35.72 24.61
C ILE A 649 22.98 36.59 25.76
N LYS A 650 22.31 37.73 25.44
CA LYS A 650 21.80 38.69 26.36
C LYS A 650 20.33 39.08 25.99
N TYR A 651 19.62 39.66 26.92
CA TYR A 651 18.31 40.23 26.64
C TYR A 651 18.45 41.63 26.03
N LYS A 652 17.65 41.94 25.01
CA LYS A 652 17.55 43.27 24.44
C LYS A 652 16.83 44.15 25.45
N GLU A 653 17.46 45.23 25.91
CA GLU A 653 16.81 46.18 26.78
C GLU A 653 15.57 46.78 26.09
N PRO A 654 14.41 46.92 26.81
CA PRO A 654 13.25 47.56 26.22
C PRO A 654 13.58 48.99 25.85
N THR A 655 13.46 49.34 24.58
CA THR A 655 13.61 50.73 24.10
C THR A 655 12.53 51.59 24.79
N VAL A 656 12.93 52.31 25.82
CA VAL A 656 12.09 53.31 26.47
C VAL A 656 11.83 54.40 25.44
N LYS A 657 10.63 54.44 24.84
CA LYS A 657 10.16 55.64 24.13
C LYS A 657 10.13 56.79 25.13
N LYS A 658 11.13 57.72 25.05
CA LYS A 658 11.07 58.98 25.77
C LYS A 658 9.77 59.69 25.41
N GLY A 659 8.79 59.61 26.33
CA GLY A 659 7.57 60.38 26.25
C GLY A 659 7.90 61.87 26.20
N ARG A 660 7.44 62.55 25.18
CA ARG A 660 7.42 64.03 25.13
C ARG A 660 6.72 64.53 26.37
N LYS A 661 7.47 65.12 27.30
CA LYS A 661 6.90 65.95 28.33
C LYS A 661 6.15 67.10 27.66
N LYS A 662 4.82 67.12 27.79
CA LYS A 662 4.02 68.33 27.57
C LYS A 662 4.47 69.34 28.60
N LYS A 663 5.00 70.47 28.14
CA LYS A 663 5.07 71.69 28.92
C LYS A 663 3.64 72.15 29.14
N GLU A 664 3.19 72.15 30.41
CA GLU A 664 2.12 73.04 30.90
C GLU A 664 2.74 74.38 31.08
N GLU A 665 2.34 75.34 30.27
CA GLU A 665 2.46 76.74 30.58
C GLU A 665 1.15 77.20 31.21
N SER A 666 1.30 77.89 32.36
CA SER A 666 0.39 78.58 33.20
C SER A 666 -0.60 79.51 32.48
#